data_8fed3524bc598471090d2db8930ee9ea
#
_entry.id   8fed3524bc598471090d2db8930ee9ea
#
_cell.length_a   1.000
_cell.length_b   1.000
_cell.length_c   1.000
_cell.angle_alpha   90.00
_cell.angle_beta   90.00
_cell.angle_gamma   90.00
#
_symmetry.space_group_name_H-M   'P 1'
#
loop_
_entity.id
_entity.type
_entity.pdbx_description
1 polymer ?
#
loop_
_entity_poly.entity_id
_entity_poly.type
_entity_poly.pdbx_seq_one_letter_code
_entity_poly.pdbx_strand_id
1 'polypeptide(L)'
;MKAEVKMHNGVNTIFIDGVPHTSPAVYIRTRTRDENGNVTIDFDSNYFKKLSESGFKLFFLECNTQWLQPEGIKVFDREARLLLEAIPDAYIIARFGMHPTNEWIEANPDECVMYSDGESPSVHLFTESYETDMPRWYSLCSQKWREDAGKALVATWKEVMKLPYFDHIVCCFPTGGSTSEWGYRTPLVQWSKKRCLGYSKAFRREFSDYLRRKYKTDEALKKAWKDPDATIDNPKIPTYEEHYFAGKVDMDAAVPPNKMLANNPVPPTYNNGTHYGSFIDFENHMHVFDFYRCWHEGTARSQVYFAKLIKEISPDRLVGTCYGAQGCTDIVQCGRNAGTRLIMESGVIDFIENPSVYENRIPGGSVGQRVAEDSFSLNGMVYMCQDDSRTLAENEFFRSKYQVFDMVDSINVLKREYGRCICNDMKQWWFDQLVGGKRYKYAEMYDLFKKQTEITTDFYAHDRRKKNEIAYIFSEESLHSVSHHSGRDLFELLRNYDMSYVGASGDQYYHNDMANPNMPSYKMYVFLNCFVLTNSEREVIKAKLKKDNAVAVWMYASGLINPEKDVRMSVDNIRELTGMDMAEENNAHDALFRWNGVEHKISDRFDRRELFGTFGRLRKVCNGNGLATAAHYYETYLYPLFYSNDEKAEHLAHFVTSKYPAVSVKECDGYTSVFYGSKNINRRVLRSIAEFAGVHIYCDSEDVIYVGSRYITFHAASGGKKTIRFPKKCDVYEVYEDKFYGQGVTEIEFDAYFGETKMFKITE
;
A
#
# COMPACT_ATOMS: atom_id res chain seq x y z
N MET A 1 7.16 -30.86 11.76
CA MET A 1 6.31 -29.65 11.88
C MET A 1 5.82 -29.23 10.49
N LYS A 2 4.52 -28.86 10.37
CA LYS A 2 3.91 -28.34 9.14
C LYS A 2 3.32 -26.96 9.42
N ALA A 3 3.68 -25.98 8.62
CA ALA A 3 3.10 -24.64 8.64
C ALA A 3 2.41 -24.35 7.29
N GLU A 4 1.17 -23.90 7.33
CA GLU A 4 0.34 -23.65 6.13
C GLU A 4 -0.69 -22.55 6.36
N VAL A 5 -1.22 -21.96 5.29
CA VAL A 5 -2.36 -21.05 5.34
C VAL A 5 -3.63 -21.81 5.00
N LYS A 6 -4.64 -21.69 5.85
CA LYS A 6 -5.97 -22.28 5.66
C LYS A 6 -7.07 -21.32 6.08
N MET A 7 -8.26 -21.54 5.53
CA MET A 7 -9.47 -20.86 5.98
C MET A 7 -9.82 -21.29 7.40
N HIS A 8 -10.02 -20.32 8.30
CA HIS A 8 -10.45 -20.53 9.68
C HIS A 8 -11.44 -19.44 10.09
N ASN A 9 -12.63 -19.84 10.47
CA ASN A 9 -13.69 -18.94 10.86
C ASN A 9 -13.91 -17.79 9.85
N GLY A 10 -13.88 -18.14 8.56
CA GLY A 10 -14.17 -17.24 7.45
C GLY A 10 -12.99 -16.45 6.90
N VAL A 11 -11.76 -16.62 7.44
CA VAL A 11 -10.57 -15.87 7.01
C VAL A 11 -9.33 -16.75 6.93
N ASN A 12 -8.43 -16.41 5.99
CA ASN A 12 -7.14 -17.11 5.85
C ASN A 12 -6.28 -16.91 7.10
N THR A 13 -5.77 -18.00 7.60
CA THR A 13 -5.07 -18.05 8.89
C THR A 13 -3.84 -18.94 8.78
N ILE A 14 -2.76 -18.54 9.42
CA ILE A 14 -1.57 -19.38 9.58
C ILE A 14 -1.88 -20.51 10.55
N PHE A 15 -1.61 -21.75 10.14
CA PHE A 15 -1.68 -22.94 10.97
C PHE A 15 -0.29 -23.50 11.17
N ILE A 16 0.00 -23.99 12.37
CA ILE A 16 1.21 -24.73 12.70
C ILE A 16 0.76 -26.07 13.31
N ASP A 17 1.17 -27.17 12.71
CA ASP A 17 0.76 -28.55 13.08
C ASP A 17 -0.76 -28.70 13.26
N GLY A 18 -1.53 -28.08 12.36
CA GLY A 18 -2.98 -28.16 12.35
C GLY A 18 -3.71 -27.25 13.36
N VAL A 19 -2.98 -26.43 14.11
CA VAL A 19 -3.54 -25.47 15.10
C VAL A 19 -3.46 -24.04 14.54
N PRO A 20 -4.55 -23.24 14.62
CA PRO A 20 -4.50 -21.83 14.24
C PRO A 20 -3.52 -21.06 15.10
N HIS A 21 -2.59 -20.35 14.46
CA HIS A 21 -1.58 -19.57 15.18
C HIS A 21 -2.06 -18.14 15.44
N THR A 22 -2.46 -17.86 16.67
CA THR A 22 -3.08 -16.58 17.07
C THR A 22 -2.05 -15.52 17.48
N SER A 23 -0.85 -15.91 17.93
CA SER A 23 0.17 -14.96 18.41
C SER A 23 0.52 -13.90 17.35
N PRO A 24 0.67 -12.62 17.72
CA PRO A 24 1.28 -11.64 16.84
C PRO A 24 2.71 -12.02 16.51
N ALA A 25 3.20 -11.54 15.36
CA ALA A 25 4.61 -11.63 15.04
C ALA A 25 5.38 -10.46 15.67
N VAL A 26 6.67 -10.65 15.95
CA VAL A 26 7.54 -9.57 16.41
C VAL A 26 8.94 -9.68 15.80
N TYR A 27 9.46 -8.53 15.39
CA TYR A 27 10.89 -8.36 15.10
C TYR A 27 11.52 -7.49 16.18
N ILE A 28 12.68 -7.92 16.65
CA ILE A 28 13.49 -7.17 17.64
C ILE A 28 14.89 -7.07 17.08
N ARG A 29 15.38 -5.85 16.94
CA ARG A 29 16.74 -5.61 16.47
C ARG A 29 17.75 -5.97 17.57
N THR A 30 18.33 -7.15 17.47
CA THR A 30 19.35 -7.64 18.40
C THR A 30 20.78 -7.46 17.89
N ARG A 31 20.96 -7.25 16.57
CA ARG A 31 22.28 -7.21 15.95
C ARG A 31 22.84 -5.80 15.92
N THR A 32 24.10 -5.69 16.31
CA THR A 32 24.92 -4.49 16.23
C THR A 32 26.29 -4.84 15.66
N ARG A 33 27.17 -3.85 15.51
CA ARG A 33 28.57 -4.06 15.14
C ARG A 33 29.46 -3.48 16.22
N ASP A 34 30.56 -4.19 16.49
CA ASP A 34 31.63 -3.67 17.33
C ASP A 34 32.50 -2.65 16.57
N GLU A 35 33.49 -2.09 17.27
CA GLU A 35 34.45 -1.11 16.72
C GLU A 35 35.25 -1.65 15.52
N ASN A 36 35.35 -2.98 15.39
CA ASN A 36 36.06 -3.67 14.33
C ASN A 36 35.11 -4.08 13.18
N GLY A 37 33.84 -3.75 13.26
CA GLY A 37 32.82 -4.10 12.27
C GLY A 37 32.27 -5.52 12.39
N ASN A 38 32.64 -6.30 13.43
CA ASN A 38 32.09 -7.63 13.65
C ASN A 38 30.66 -7.57 14.18
N VAL A 39 29.81 -8.50 13.72
CA VAL A 39 28.43 -8.60 14.21
C VAL A 39 28.41 -9.08 15.66
N THR A 40 27.80 -8.28 16.52
CA THR A 40 27.53 -8.62 17.93
C THR A 40 26.02 -8.79 18.13
N ILE A 41 25.63 -9.58 19.12
CA ILE A 41 24.24 -9.82 19.48
C ILE A 41 23.99 -9.22 20.85
N ASP A 42 23.13 -8.19 20.88
CA ASP A 42 22.60 -7.59 22.11
C ASP A 42 21.22 -8.23 22.39
N PHE A 43 21.24 -9.37 23.10
CA PHE A 43 20.06 -10.16 23.38
C PHE A 43 19.69 -10.06 24.88
N ASP A 44 18.62 -9.33 25.17
CA ASP A 44 18.05 -9.25 26.51
C ASP A 44 17.02 -10.36 26.75
N SER A 45 17.48 -11.48 27.33
CA SER A 45 16.64 -12.66 27.62
C SER A 45 15.40 -12.30 28.46
N ASN A 46 15.50 -11.33 29.38
CA ASN A 46 14.38 -10.92 30.20
C ASN A 46 13.31 -10.17 29.40
N TYR A 47 13.73 -9.30 28.47
CA TYR A 47 12.81 -8.63 27.55
C TYR A 47 12.02 -9.62 26.70
N PHE A 48 12.72 -10.60 26.11
CA PHE A 48 12.07 -11.65 25.29
C PHE A 48 11.10 -12.50 26.12
N LYS A 49 11.47 -12.89 27.35
CA LYS A 49 10.58 -13.63 28.26
C LYS A 49 9.30 -12.86 28.57
N LYS A 50 9.41 -11.57 28.90
CA LYS A 50 8.25 -10.72 29.18
C LYS A 50 7.33 -10.57 27.98
N LEU A 51 7.87 -10.44 26.77
CA LEU A 51 7.06 -10.45 25.54
C LEU A 51 6.35 -11.80 25.36
N SER A 52 7.05 -12.91 25.60
CA SER A 52 6.45 -14.25 25.50
C SER A 52 5.33 -14.46 26.52
N GLU A 53 5.52 -14.01 27.75
CA GLU A 53 4.50 -14.02 28.81
C GLU A 53 3.28 -13.14 28.46
N SER A 54 3.49 -12.14 27.59
CA SER A 54 2.43 -11.30 27.02
C SER A 54 1.81 -11.86 25.76
N GLY A 55 2.19 -13.09 25.32
CA GLY A 55 1.56 -13.82 24.22
C GLY A 55 2.35 -13.89 22.92
N PHE A 56 3.57 -13.34 22.86
CA PHE A 56 4.39 -13.40 21.65
C PHE A 56 5.10 -14.75 21.53
N LYS A 57 4.81 -15.47 20.41
CA LYS A 57 5.41 -16.78 20.11
C LYS A 57 6.01 -16.86 18.71
N LEU A 58 5.87 -15.83 17.87
CA LEU A 58 6.34 -15.79 16.51
C LEU A 58 7.35 -14.67 16.31
N PHE A 59 8.61 -15.02 16.08
CA PHE A 59 9.74 -14.10 16.03
C PHE A 59 10.39 -14.08 14.65
N PHE A 60 10.69 -12.89 14.15
CA PHE A 60 11.54 -12.74 12.98
C PHE A 60 13.01 -12.73 13.41
N LEU A 61 13.82 -13.56 12.78
CA LEU A 61 15.28 -13.55 12.91
C LEU A 61 15.93 -13.42 11.54
N GLU A 62 17.00 -12.63 11.48
CA GLU A 62 17.76 -12.44 10.24
C GLU A 62 18.69 -13.65 9.99
N CYS A 63 18.61 -14.21 8.78
CA CYS A 63 19.51 -15.25 8.31
C CYS A 63 20.03 -14.86 6.92
N ASN A 64 21.14 -14.14 6.85
CA ASN A 64 21.70 -13.82 5.56
C ASN A 64 22.18 -15.07 4.83
N THR A 65 22.09 -15.09 3.49
CA THR A 65 22.66 -16.18 2.71
C THR A 65 24.17 -16.26 2.95
N GLN A 66 24.74 -17.45 2.89
CA GLN A 66 26.18 -17.63 3.00
C GLN A 66 26.96 -16.92 1.89
N TRP A 67 26.30 -16.63 0.78
CA TRP A 67 26.85 -15.85 -0.31
C TRP A 67 27.11 -14.41 0.12
N LEU A 68 26.13 -13.77 0.79
CA LEU A 68 26.27 -12.42 1.31
C LEU A 68 27.17 -12.36 2.55
N GLN A 69 26.99 -13.32 3.45
CA GLN A 69 27.69 -13.37 4.74
C GLN A 69 28.04 -14.83 5.09
N PRO A 70 29.30 -15.26 4.86
CA PRO A 70 29.71 -16.63 5.11
C PRO A 70 29.39 -17.14 6.52
N GLU A 71 29.49 -16.27 7.53
CA GLU A 71 29.17 -16.57 8.93
C GLU A 71 27.68 -16.40 9.27
N GLY A 72 26.81 -16.06 8.28
CA GLY A 72 25.40 -15.74 8.50
C GLY A 72 24.62 -16.82 9.25
N ILE A 73 24.84 -18.08 8.90
CA ILE A 73 24.20 -19.22 9.57
C ILE A 73 24.68 -19.34 11.03
N LYS A 74 25.96 -19.12 11.32
CA LYS A 74 26.48 -19.21 12.71
C LYS A 74 25.88 -18.11 13.58
N VAL A 75 25.74 -16.91 13.04
CA VAL A 75 25.07 -15.80 13.74
C VAL A 75 23.61 -16.11 13.98
N PHE A 76 22.91 -16.62 12.96
CA PHE A 76 21.52 -17.05 13.06
C PHE A 76 21.34 -18.18 14.09
N ASP A 77 22.20 -19.23 14.05
CA ASP A 77 22.14 -20.36 14.98
C ASP A 77 22.33 -19.88 16.43
N ARG A 78 23.28 -18.99 16.66
CA ARG A 78 23.51 -18.42 18.01
C ARG A 78 22.29 -17.66 18.50
N GLU A 79 21.71 -16.80 17.67
CA GLU A 79 20.56 -15.98 18.03
C GLU A 79 19.30 -16.85 18.26
N ALA A 80 19.08 -17.85 17.40
CA ALA A 80 17.97 -18.79 17.53
C ALA A 80 18.06 -19.63 18.80
N ARG A 81 19.28 -20.06 19.19
CA ARG A 81 19.48 -20.77 20.48
C ARG A 81 19.18 -19.89 21.67
N LEU A 82 19.66 -18.64 21.67
CA LEU A 82 19.33 -17.67 22.73
C LEU A 82 17.82 -17.46 22.85
N LEU A 83 17.12 -17.34 21.71
CA LEU A 83 15.68 -17.22 21.70
C LEU A 83 15.00 -18.46 22.28
N LEU A 84 15.38 -19.66 21.84
CA LEU A 84 14.76 -20.91 22.29
C LEU A 84 15.12 -21.30 23.72
N GLU A 85 16.29 -20.89 24.23
CA GLU A 85 16.61 -20.96 25.66
C GLU A 85 15.72 -20.05 26.51
N ALA A 86 15.42 -18.84 26.00
CA ALA A 86 14.53 -17.91 26.67
C ALA A 86 13.05 -18.31 26.54
N ILE A 87 12.65 -18.85 25.36
CA ILE A 87 11.28 -19.15 24.99
C ILE A 87 11.25 -20.50 24.24
N PRO A 88 11.17 -21.63 24.96
CA PRO A 88 11.27 -22.96 24.36
C PRO A 88 10.15 -23.31 23.35
N ASP A 89 9.03 -22.61 23.38
CA ASP A 89 7.88 -22.80 22.48
C ASP A 89 7.76 -21.67 21.41
N ALA A 90 8.84 -20.91 21.18
CA ALA A 90 8.86 -19.90 20.13
C ALA A 90 8.92 -20.53 18.73
N TYR A 91 8.30 -19.84 17.76
CA TYR A 91 8.43 -20.09 16.33
C TYR A 91 9.23 -18.98 15.65
N ILE A 92 9.95 -19.34 14.59
CA ILE A 92 10.89 -18.47 13.89
C ILE A 92 10.48 -18.29 12.44
N ILE A 93 10.39 -17.04 12.00
CA ILE A 93 10.40 -16.64 10.59
C ILE A 93 11.84 -16.23 10.25
N ALA A 94 12.51 -17.03 9.41
CA ALA A 94 13.90 -16.77 9.02
C ALA A 94 13.94 -15.85 7.80
N ARG A 95 14.49 -14.62 7.96
CA ARG A 95 14.65 -13.63 6.88
C ARG A 95 16.00 -13.82 6.20
N PHE A 96 15.98 -13.89 4.86
CA PHE A 96 17.17 -14.09 4.03
C PHE A 96 17.46 -12.88 3.16
N GLY A 97 18.55 -12.18 3.42
CA GLY A 97 19.07 -11.15 2.53
C GLY A 97 19.60 -11.77 1.23
N MET A 98 19.00 -11.38 0.10
CA MET A 98 19.32 -11.90 -1.23
C MET A 98 20.34 -11.02 -1.99
N HIS A 99 21.03 -10.15 -1.28
CA HIS A 99 22.02 -9.23 -1.88
C HIS A 99 23.26 -9.97 -2.35
N PRO A 100 23.84 -9.59 -3.52
CA PRO A 100 25.11 -10.12 -3.98
C PRO A 100 26.30 -9.49 -3.22
N THR A 101 27.45 -10.16 -3.25
CA THR A 101 28.70 -9.56 -2.75
C THR A 101 29.26 -8.51 -3.71
N ASN A 102 30.17 -7.66 -3.22
CA ASN A 102 30.85 -6.68 -4.06
C ASN A 102 31.67 -7.35 -5.17
N GLU A 103 32.30 -8.50 -4.90
CA GLU A 103 33.04 -9.28 -5.89
C GLU A 103 32.13 -9.76 -7.03
N TRP A 104 30.91 -10.21 -6.70
CA TRP A 104 29.93 -10.59 -7.71
C TRP A 104 29.52 -9.38 -8.58
N ILE A 105 29.30 -8.23 -7.95
CA ILE A 105 28.92 -6.97 -8.63
C ILE A 105 30.02 -6.54 -9.60
N GLU A 106 31.28 -6.61 -9.17
CA GLU A 106 32.44 -6.24 -10.01
C GLU A 106 32.62 -7.21 -11.17
N ALA A 107 32.40 -8.50 -10.95
CA ALA A 107 32.46 -9.52 -11.99
C ALA A 107 31.26 -9.48 -12.97
N ASN A 108 30.14 -8.87 -12.59
CA ASN A 108 28.91 -8.86 -13.37
C ASN A 108 28.31 -7.44 -13.54
N PRO A 109 29.06 -6.47 -14.12
CA PRO A 109 28.58 -5.09 -14.23
C PRO A 109 27.34 -4.94 -15.11
N ASP A 110 27.13 -5.84 -16.07
CA ASP A 110 25.98 -5.87 -16.99
C ASP A 110 24.67 -6.29 -16.27
N GLU A 111 24.78 -6.87 -15.08
CA GLU A 111 23.65 -7.32 -14.24
C GLU A 111 23.26 -6.26 -13.20
N CYS A 112 23.90 -5.10 -13.22
CA CYS A 112 23.59 -3.96 -12.37
C CYS A 112 22.66 -2.98 -13.09
N VAL A 113 21.94 -2.13 -12.32
CA VAL A 113 21.16 -1.05 -12.92
C VAL A 113 22.08 -0.03 -13.58
N MET A 114 21.62 0.58 -14.66
CA MET A 114 22.40 1.53 -15.45
C MET A 114 21.51 2.70 -15.88
N TYR A 115 22.02 3.90 -15.73
CA TYR A 115 21.41 5.11 -16.27
C TYR A 115 21.65 5.27 -17.76
N SER A 116 20.90 6.17 -18.40
CA SER A 116 21.00 6.48 -19.82
C SER A 116 22.36 7.07 -20.25
N ASP A 117 23.14 7.61 -19.32
CA ASP A 117 24.51 8.08 -19.54
C ASP A 117 25.59 7.00 -19.36
N GLY A 118 25.18 5.75 -19.08
CA GLY A 118 26.07 4.62 -18.86
C GLY A 118 26.60 4.47 -17.44
N GLU A 119 26.30 5.42 -16.54
CA GLU A 119 26.69 5.30 -15.15
C GLU A 119 25.78 4.32 -14.38
N SER A 120 26.37 3.57 -13.45
CA SER A 120 25.64 2.75 -12.49
C SER A 120 25.72 3.41 -11.10
N PRO A 121 24.59 3.55 -10.38
CA PRO A 121 24.61 4.17 -9.08
C PRO A 121 25.33 3.30 -8.05
N SER A 122 26.20 3.89 -7.25
CA SER A 122 26.65 3.31 -5.99
C SER A 122 25.54 3.45 -4.93
N VAL A 123 25.45 2.50 -4.02
CA VAL A 123 24.41 2.50 -2.99
C VAL A 123 25.00 2.06 -1.66
N HIS A 124 24.69 2.81 -0.62
CA HIS A 124 24.86 2.35 0.74
C HIS A 124 23.69 1.42 1.08
N LEU A 125 23.95 0.12 1.13
CA LEU A 125 22.99 -0.89 1.54
C LEU A 125 22.88 -0.86 3.06
N PHE A 126 21.69 -0.63 3.54
CA PHE A 126 21.35 -0.72 4.94
C PHE A 126 20.18 -1.69 5.08
N THR A 127 20.40 -2.76 5.81
CA THR A 127 19.36 -3.65 6.34
C THR A 127 19.48 -3.69 7.86
N GLU A 128 18.53 -4.30 8.53
CA GLU A 128 18.55 -4.39 10.00
C GLU A 128 19.76 -5.16 10.54
N SER A 129 20.35 -6.04 9.74
CA SER A 129 21.43 -6.93 10.15
C SER A 129 22.73 -6.78 9.36
N TYR A 130 22.70 -6.04 8.25
CA TYR A 130 23.84 -5.94 7.35
C TYR A 130 23.92 -4.56 6.71
N GLU A 131 25.12 -3.99 6.69
CA GLU A 131 25.40 -2.66 6.14
C GLU A 131 26.69 -2.70 5.34
N THR A 132 26.66 -2.21 4.11
CA THR A 132 27.84 -2.12 3.24
C THR A 132 27.67 -1.09 2.14
N ASP A 133 28.78 -0.55 1.65
CA ASP A 133 28.79 0.25 0.44
C ASP A 133 28.92 -0.66 -0.78
N MET A 134 27.95 -0.61 -1.67
CA MET A 134 27.96 -1.33 -2.93
C MET A 134 28.43 -0.38 -4.05
N PRO A 135 29.44 -0.76 -4.81
CA PRO A 135 29.97 0.11 -5.88
C PRO A 135 28.97 0.31 -7.03
N ARG A 136 28.05 -0.64 -7.20
CA ARG A 136 26.92 -0.57 -8.12
C ARG A 136 25.71 -1.25 -7.52
N TRP A 137 24.53 -0.76 -7.90
CA TRP A 137 23.28 -1.40 -7.49
C TRP A 137 22.91 -2.53 -8.45
N TYR A 138 22.76 -3.75 -7.96
CA TYR A 138 22.33 -4.89 -8.78
C TYR A 138 20.88 -4.74 -9.24
N SER A 139 20.56 -5.30 -10.41
CA SER A 139 19.20 -5.26 -10.95
C SER A 139 18.33 -6.36 -10.36
N LEU A 140 17.21 -5.97 -9.70
CA LEU A 140 16.20 -6.91 -9.22
C LEU A 140 15.48 -7.66 -10.37
N CYS A 141 15.68 -7.21 -11.62
CA CYS A 141 15.19 -7.86 -12.83
C CYS A 141 16.25 -8.79 -13.47
N SER A 142 17.48 -8.90 -12.92
CA SER A 142 18.51 -9.73 -13.48
C SER A 142 18.21 -11.23 -13.32
N GLN A 143 18.14 -11.95 -14.43
CA GLN A 143 18.00 -13.40 -14.42
C GLN A 143 19.22 -14.08 -13.79
N LYS A 144 20.43 -13.63 -14.15
CA LYS A 144 21.67 -14.19 -13.60
C LYS A 144 21.74 -14.00 -12.07
N TRP A 145 21.40 -12.81 -11.58
CA TRP A 145 21.33 -12.59 -10.14
C TRP A 145 20.29 -13.50 -9.48
N ARG A 146 19.09 -13.64 -10.04
CA ARG A 146 18.07 -14.57 -9.54
C ARG A 146 18.61 -15.99 -9.40
N GLU A 147 19.28 -16.49 -10.44
CA GLU A 147 19.82 -17.85 -10.46
C GLU A 147 20.92 -18.05 -9.42
N ASP A 148 21.87 -17.11 -9.33
CA ASP A 148 22.99 -17.22 -8.40
C ASP A 148 22.55 -17.01 -6.95
N ALA A 149 21.70 -16.01 -6.70
CA ALA A 149 21.07 -15.78 -5.40
C ALA A 149 20.15 -16.95 -4.98
N GLY A 150 19.43 -17.55 -5.94
CA GLY A 150 18.60 -18.74 -5.70
C GLY A 150 19.43 -19.95 -5.30
N LYS A 151 20.56 -20.20 -5.95
CA LYS A 151 21.51 -21.26 -5.55
C LYS A 151 22.01 -21.02 -4.12
N ALA A 152 22.38 -19.78 -3.79
CA ALA A 152 22.82 -19.40 -2.45
C ALA A 152 21.72 -19.59 -1.40
N LEU A 153 20.49 -19.19 -1.72
CA LEU A 153 19.32 -19.39 -0.84
C LEU A 153 19.09 -20.89 -0.56
N VAL A 154 19.03 -21.69 -1.61
CA VAL A 154 18.81 -23.15 -1.49
C VAL A 154 19.92 -23.81 -0.68
N ALA A 155 21.19 -23.45 -0.93
CA ALA A 155 22.33 -23.98 -0.17
C ALA A 155 22.22 -23.59 1.31
N THR A 156 21.96 -22.32 1.61
CA THR A 156 21.81 -21.82 2.98
C THR A 156 20.61 -22.47 3.68
N TRP A 157 19.46 -22.57 2.99
CA TRP A 157 18.27 -23.20 3.57
C TRP A 157 18.49 -24.68 3.89
N LYS A 158 19.21 -25.44 3.06
CA LYS A 158 19.60 -26.83 3.33
C LYS A 158 20.45 -26.97 4.59
N GLU A 159 21.31 -25.98 4.90
CA GLU A 159 22.05 -25.98 6.18
C GLU A 159 21.13 -25.65 7.36
N VAL A 160 20.20 -24.71 7.18
CA VAL A 160 19.18 -24.39 8.21
C VAL A 160 18.32 -25.61 8.51
N MET A 161 17.97 -26.43 7.49
CA MET A 161 17.20 -27.66 7.68
C MET A 161 17.92 -28.73 8.54
N LYS A 162 19.25 -28.65 8.69
CA LYS A 162 20.03 -29.57 9.54
C LYS A 162 20.09 -29.13 11.01
N LEU A 163 19.63 -27.92 11.34
CA LEU A 163 19.65 -27.41 12.69
C LEU A 163 18.70 -28.24 13.59
N PRO A 164 19.10 -28.57 14.83
CA PRO A 164 18.35 -29.47 15.69
C PRO A 164 16.96 -28.95 16.09
N TYR A 165 16.74 -27.66 15.89
CA TYR A 165 15.48 -26.97 16.18
C TYR A 165 14.76 -26.53 14.89
N PHE A 166 14.99 -27.17 13.75
CA PHE A 166 14.33 -26.83 12.49
C PHE A 166 12.80 -26.90 12.57
N ASP A 167 12.26 -27.67 13.50
CA ASP A 167 10.81 -27.72 13.76
C ASP A 167 10.25 -26.44 14.43
N HIS A 168 11.10 -25.52 14.86
CA HIS A 168 10.69 -24.20 15.29
C HIS A 168 10.71 -23.17 14.14
N ILE A 169 11.34 -23.47 13.01
CA ILE A 169 11.44 -22.55 11.86
C ILE A 169 10.25 -22.80 10.94
N VAL A 170 9.26 -21.89 10.99
CA VAL A 170 7.98 -22.03 10.29
C VAL A 170 7.99 -21.44 8.87
N CYS A 171 8.92 -20.51 8.58
CA CYS A 171 8.89 -19.74 7.35
C CYS A 171 10.31 -19.40 6.85
N CYS A 172 10.47 -19.48 5.52
CA CYS A 172 11.55 -18.84 4.79
C CYS A 172 11.04 -17.51 4.23
N PHE A 173 11.74 -16.41 4.55
CA PHE A 173 11.34 -15.06 4.16
C PHE A 173 12.45 -14.36 3.37
N PRO A 174 12.53 -14.56 2.03
CA PRO A 174 13.52 -13.88 1.18
C PRO A 174 13.26 -12.37 1.14
N THR A 175 14.32 -11.59 1.27
CA THR A 175 14.30 -10.12 1.22
C THR A 175 15.33 -9.61 0.23
N GLY A 176 15.05 -8.48 -0.40
CA GLY A 176 15.96 -7.86 -1.37
C GLY A 176 15.71 -6.36 -1.51
N GLY A 177 16.49 -5.72 -2.34
CA GLY A 177 16.37 -4.28 -2.51
C GLY A 177 16.89 -3.48 -1.32
N SER A 178 16.67 -2.19 -1.29
CA SER A 178 17.01 -1.36 -0.15
C SER A 178 16.04 -1.62 1.01
N THR A 179 16.51 -1.57 2.24
CA THR A 179 15.68 -1.77 3.44
C THR A 179 14.93 -3.11 3.48
N SER A 180 15.39 -4.12 2.72
CA SER A 180 14.77 -5.45 2.64
C SER A 180 13.34 -5.48 2.07
N GLU A 181 12.87 -4.38 1.45
CA GLU A 181 11.50 -4.20 0.96
C GLU A 181 11.37 -4.32 -0.56
N TRP A 182 12.30 -4.97 -1.25
CA TRP A 182 12.33 -5.19 -2.70
C TRP A 182 12.25 -3.91 -3.56
N GLY A 183 12.61 -2.77 -3.01
CA GLY A 183 12.63 -1.49 -3.70
C GLY A 183 14.03 -1.01 -4.04
N TYR A 184 14.13 -0.10 -5.02
CA TYR A 184 15.36 0.62 -5.29
C TYR A 184 15.40 1.93 -4.49
N ARG A 185 16.55 2.26 -3.86
CA ARG A 185 16.76 3.58 -3.24
C ARG A 185 17.07 4.67 -4.25
N THR A 186 17.44 4.26 -5.42
CA THR A 186 17.83 5.15 -6.50
C THR A 186 16.59 5.51 -7.32
N PRO A 187 16.33 6.80 -7.55
CA PRO A 187 15.20 7.21 -8.37
C PRO A 187 15.35 6.70 -9.79
N LEU A 188 14.28 6.18 -10.37
CA LEU A 188 14.24 5.74 -11.75
C LEU A 188 14.57 6.88 -12.71
N VAL A 189 14.12 8.10 -12.39
CA VAL A 189 14.41 9.33 -13.13
C VAL A 189 15.15 10.30 -12.23
N GLN A 190 16.34 10.70 -12.66
CA GLN A 190 17.20 11.66 -11.97
C GLN A 190 17.17 13.02 -12.67
N TRP A 191 16.41 13.97 -12.14
CA TRP A 191 16.11 15.27 -12.77
C TRP A 191 17.29 16.19 -12.88
N SER A 192 18.05 16.31 -11.80
CA SER A 192 19.23 17.18 -11.77
C SER A 192 20.29 16.80 -12.79
N LYS A 193 20.32 15.54 -13.20
CA LYS A 193 21.25 14.98 -14.19
C LYS A 193 20.60 14.64 -15.52
N LYS A 194 19.30 14.86 -15.70
CA LYS A 194 18.51 14.53 -16.89
C LYS A 194 18.77 13.11 -17.41
N ARG A 195 18.67 12.12 -16.51
CA ARG A 195 18.95 10.72 -16.83
C ARG A 195 17.91 9.79 -16.21
N CYS A 196 17.75 8.59 -16.75
CA CYS A 196 16.82 7.58 -16.28
C CYS A 196 17.44 6.18 -16.28
N LEU A 197 16.95 5.30 -15.42
CA LEU A 197 17.34 3.89 -15.34
C LEU A 197 16.73 3.05 -16.47
N GLY A 198 17.18 1.79 -16.58
CA GLY A 198 16.65 0.81 -17.53
C GLY A 198 17.60 0.49 -18.69
N TYR A 199 18.78 1.08 -18.71
CA TYR A 199 19.73 0.93 -19.81
C TYR A 199 20.70 -0.25 -19.64
N SER A 200 20.61 -1.00 -18.53
CA SER A 200 21.44 -2.21 -18.33
C SER A 200 21.04 -3.33 -19.27
N LYS A 201 22.00 -4.21 -19.61
CA LYS A 201 21.74 -5.41 -20.42
C LYS A 201 20.74 -6.34 -19.72
N ALA A 202 20.83 -6.46 -18.39
CA ALA A 202 19.90 -7.27 -17.61
C ALA A 202 18.46 -6.81 -17.77
N PHE A 203 18.20 -5.50 -17.64
CA PHE A 203 16.85 -4.98 -17.80
C PHE A 203 16.34 -5.10 -19.25
N ARG A 204 17.19 -4.87 -20.25
CA ARG A 204 16.79 -5.04 -21.66
C ARG A 204 16.34 -6.47 -21.95
N ARG A 205 17.03 -7.49 -21.40
CA ARG A 205 16.60 -8.90 -21.52
C ARG A 205 15.24 -9.13 -20.87
N GLU A 206 15.04 -8.69 -19.64
CA GLU A 206 13.74 -8.82 -18.96
C GLU A 206 12.64 -8.10 -19.72
N PHE A 207 12.93 -6.92 -20.30
CA PHE A 207 11.94 -6.18 -21.08
C PHE A 207 11.60 -6.89 -22.39
N SER A 208 12.58 -7.44 -23.10
CA SER A 208 12.32 -8.30 -24.26
C SER A 208 11.44 -9.49 -23.90
N ASP A 209 11.74 -10.16 -22.79
CA ASP A 209 10.93 -11.31 -22.34
C ASP A 209 9.52 -10.90 -21.91
N TYR A 210 9.36 -9.74 -21.27
CA TYR A 210 8.05 -9.17 -20.96
C TYR A 210 7.24 -8.90 -22.24
N LEU A 211 7.85 -8.24 -23.22
CA LEU A 211 7.18 -7.94 -24.49
C LEU A 211 6.82 -9.21 -25.27
N ARG A 212 7.70 -10.23 -25.25
CA ARG A 212 7.44 -11.53 -25.86
C ARG A 212 6.25 -12.24 -25.20
N ARG A 213 6.15 -12.18 -23.88
CA ARG A 213 4.98 -12.71 -23.16
C ARG A 213 3.68 -11.97 -23.51
N LYS A 214 3.75 -10.63 -23.62
CA LYS A 214 2.59 -9.77 -23.83
C LYS A 214 2.12 -9.75 -25.28
N TYR A 215 3.05 -9.48 -26.22
CA TYR A 215 2.69 -9.23 -27.63
C TYR A 215 2.93 -10.41 -28.55
N LYS A 216 3.82 -11.31 -28.20
CA LYS A 216 4.21 -12.55 -28.90
C LYS A 216 4.95 -12.34 -30.20
N THR A 217 4.60 -11.33 -31.00
CA THR A 217 5.23 -11.01 -32.30
C THR A 217 5.59 -9.52 -32.41
N ASP A 218 6.56 -9.21 -33.28
CA ASP A 218 6.96 -7.82 -33.57
C ASP A 218 5.81 -7.04 -34.23
N GLU A 219 4.98 -7.68 -35.06
CA GLU A 219 3.84 -7.04 -35.71
C GLU A 219 2.80 -6.58 -34.69
N ALA A 220 2.50 -7.40 -33.68
CA ALA A 220 1.60 -7.02 -32.59
C ALA A 220 2.18 -5.89 -31.73
N LEU A 221 3.50 -5.92 -31.49
CA LEU A 221 4.20 -4.86 -30.77
C LEU A 221 4.17 -3.54 -31.55
N LYS A 222 4.52 -3.54 -32.85
CA LYS A 222 4.47 -2.38 -33.75
C LYS A 222 3.08 -1.74 -33.78
N LYS A 223 2.05 -2.57 -33.89
CA LYS A 223 0.66 -2.08 -33.82
C LYS A 223 0.37 -1.44 -32.47
N ALA A 224 0.77 -2.08 -31.35
CA ALA A 224 0.49 -1.60 -30.01
C ALA A 224 1.23 -0.29 -29.68
N TRP A 225 2.49 -0.18 -30.09
CA TRP A 225 3.29 1.03 -29.84
C TRP A 225 3.09 2.11 -30.90
N LYS A 226 2.40 1.77 -32.03
CA LYS A 226 2.29 2.62 -33.21
C LYS A 226 3.68 3.03 -33.73
N ASP A 227 4.66 2.15 -33.59
CA ASP A 227 6.04 2.33 -33.97
C ASP A 227 6.45 1.22 -34.96
N PRO A 228 6.66 1.55 -36.25
CA PRO A 228 7.00 0.56 -37.27
C PRO A 228 8.38 -0.10 -37.09
N ASP A 229 9.25 0.53 -36.29
CA ASP A 229 10.61 0.06 -36.03
C ASP A 229 10.73 -0.74 -34.72
N ALA A 230 9.65 -0.84 -33.94
CA ALA A 230 9.66 -1.56 -32.69
C ALA A 230 9.94 -3.05 -32.89
N THR A 231 10.85 -3.61 -32.09
CA THR A 231 11.15 -5.04 -32.05
C THR A 231 11.22 -5.58 -30.63
N ILE A 232 10.82 -6.83 -30.46
CA ILE A 232 10.85 -7.49 -29.14
C ILE A 232 12.28 -7.74 -28.70
N ASP A 233 13.17 -8.14 -29.60
CA ASP A 233 14.54 -8.52 -29.26
C ASP A 233 15.45 -7.33 -28.93
N ASN A 234 15.13 -6.14 -29.43
CA ASN A 234 15.84 -4.90 -29.10
C ASN A 234 14.83 -3.78 -28.76
N PRO A 235 14.16 -3.86 -27.62
CA PRO A 235 13.11 -2.94 -27.28
C PRO A 235 13.62 -1.52 -27.05
N LYS A 236 12.85 -0.54 -27.48
CA LYS A 236 13.07 0.86 -27.18
C LYS A 236 12.95 1.08 -25.67
N ILE A 237 14.02 1.57 -25.04
CA ILE A 237 13.98 2.02 -23.65
C ILE A 237 13.58 3.51 -23.64
N PRO A 238 12.61 3.92 -22.80
CA PRO A 238 12.19 5.30 -22.73
C PRO A 238 13.35 6.24 -22.37
N THR A 239 13.44 7.36 -23.09
CA THR A 239 14.40 8.44 -22.77
C THR A 239 13.97 9.20 -21.51
N TYR A 240 14.87 10.04 -20.98
CA TYR A 240 14.55 10.93 -19.86
C TYR A 240 13.33 11.81 -20.18
N GLU A 241 13.28 12.37 -21.39
CA GLU A 241 12.18 13.22 -21.85
C GLU A 241 10.87 12.44 -21.93
N GLU A 242 10.88 11.21 -22.42
CA GLU A 242 9.70 10.35 -22.49
C GLU A 242 9.19 9.95 -21.10
N HIS A 243 10.07 9.66 -20.15
CA HIS A 243 9.69 9.43 -18.76
C HIS A 243 9.06 10.66 -18.09
N TYR A 244 9.67 11.82 -18.39
CA TYR A 244 9.33 13.08 -17.74
C TYR A 244 8.09 13.72 -18.34
N PHE A 245 8.02 13.66 -19.66
CA PHE A 245 7.03 14.34 -20.48
C PHE A 245 6.29 13.37 -21.39
N ALA A 246 6.00 12.17 -20.96
CA ALA A 246 5.34 11.17 -21.81
C ALA A 246 3.98 11.67 -22.39
N GLY A 247 4.06 12.81 -23.06
CA GLY A 247 3.01 13.55 -23.71
C GLY A 247 3.65 14.56 -24.69
N LYS A 248 2.86 15.21 -25.51
CA LYS A 248 3.30 16.28 -26.40
C LYS A 248 3.55 17.56 -25.59
N VAL A 249 4.71 17.69 -24.98
CA VAL A 249 5.08 18.89 -24.23
C VAL A 249 6.00 19.75 -25.07
N ASP A 250 5.60 20.98 -25.33
CA ASP A 250 6.51 22.02 -25.81
C ASP A 250 7.25 22.64 -24.63
N MET A 251 8.49 22.22 -24.44
CA MET A 251 9.35 22.63 -23.33
C MET A 251 9.62 24.14 -23.30
N ASP A 252 9.59 24.79 -24.47
CA ASP A 252 9.93 26.19 -24.62
C ASP A 252 8.72 27.13 -24.36
N ALA A 253 7.49 26.59 -24.50
CA ALA A 253 6.26 27.38 -24.35
C ALA A 253 5.75 27.47 -22.90
N ALA A 254 6.29 26.69 -21.99
CA ALA A 254 5.74 26.55 -20.67
C ALA A 254 6.31 27.55 -19.66
N VAL A 255 5.59 28.61 -19.44
CA VAL A 255 5.83 29.53 -18.30
C VAL A 255 4.86 29.14 -17.18
N PRO A 256 5.35 28.68 -16.03
CA PRO A 256 4.47 28.43 -14.90
C PRO A 256 3.73 29.71 -14.50
N PRO A 257 2.42 29.64 -14.24
CA PRO A 257 1.65 30.81 -13.85
C PRO A 257 2.11 31.42 -12.52
N ASN A 258 3.04 30.80 -11.82
CA ASN A 258 3.49 31.22 -10.51
C ASN A 258 5.01 31.34 -10.44
N LYS A 259 5.51 32.52 -10.81
CA LYS A 259 6.94 32.88 -10.69
C LYS A 259 7.49 32.85 -9.25
N MET A 260 6.65 32.69 -8.23
CA MET A 260 7.06 32.65 -6.82
C MET A 260 7.78 31.34 -6.44
N LEU A 261 7.77 30.31 -7.29
CA LEU A 261 8.46 29.05 -7.07
C LEU A 261 9.76 28.96 -7.90
N ALA A 262 10.44 30.06 -8.10
CA ALA A 262 11.63 30.20 -8.96
C ALA A 262 12.80 29.24 -8.65
N ASN A 263 12.79 28.57 -7.50
CA ASN A 263 13.82 27.61 -7.09
C ASN A 263 13.41 26.13 -7.25
N ASN A 264 12.17 25.84 -7.65
CA ASN A 264 11.72 24.54 -8.04
C ASN A 264 11.23 24.62 -9.47
N PRO A 265 11.89 23.96 -10.43
CA PRO A 265 11.36 23.89 -11.77
C PRO A 265 10.02 23.17 -11.72
N VAL A 266 8.93 23.94 -11.64
CA VAL A 266 7.61 23.41 -11.92
C VAL A 266 7.69 22.94 -13.38
N PRO A 267 7.35 21.71 -13.67
CA PRO A 267 7.41 21.24 -15.04
C PRO A 267 6.55 22.12 -15.93
N PRO A 268 7.00 22.31 -17.14
CA PRO A 268 6.33 23.11 -18.15
C PRO A 268 4.95 22.57 -18.61
N THR A 269 4.37 21.63 -17.93
CA THR A 269 3.20 20.86 -18.35
C THR A 269 1.86 21.61 -18.32
N TYR A 270 1.81 22.83 -17.82
CA TYR A 270 0.52 23.42 -17.48
C TYR A 270 -0.21 24.18 -18.60
N ASN A 271 0.43 24.57 -19.68
CA ASN A 271 -0.22 25.46 -20.64
C ASN A 271 0.14 25.24 -22.12
N ASN A 272 0.68 24.11 -22.49
CA ASN A 272 1.23 23.97 -23.84
C ASN A 272 0.46 23.02 -24.76
N GLY A 273 -0.83 22.87 -24.50
CA GLY A 273 -1.72 22.15 -25.42
C GLY A 273 -1.53 20.64 -25.45
N THR A 274 -0.87 20.07 -24.41
CA THR A 274 -0.84 18.61 -24.27
C THR A 274 -2.20 18.12 -23.82
N HIS A 275 -2.74 17.21 -24.58
CA HIS A 275 -3.95 16.51 -24.21
C HIS A 275 -3.65 15.51 -23.09
N TYR A 276 -4.47 15.48 -22.03
CA TYR A 276 -4.32 14.57 -20.89
C TYR A 276 -3.00 14.69 -20.09
N GLY A 277 -2.57 15.88 -19.76
CA GLY A 277 -1.28 16.16 -19.11
C GLY A 277 -0.98 15.42 -17.82
N SER A 278 -1.99 14.95 -17.05
CA SER A 278 -1.80 14.11 -15.87
C SER A 278 -1.46 12.66 -16.20
N PHE A 279 -1.55 12.24 -17.44
CA PHE A 279 -1.39 10.87 -17.88
C PHE A 279 -0.30 10.74 -18.95
N ILE A 280 0.28 9.55 -19.06
CA ILE A 280 1.09 9.17 -20.20
C ILE A 280 0.21 9.14 -21.43
N ASP A 281 0.69 9.68 -22.54
CA ASP A 281 0.01 9.60 -23.84
C ASP A 281 0.07 8.16 -24.40
N PHE A 282 -0.98 7.40 -24.16
CA PHE A 282 -1.11 6.02 -24.64
C PHE A 282 -1.15 5.89 -26.15
N GLU A 283 -1.41 6.97 -26.87
CA GLU A 283 -1.39 6.94 -28.32
C GLU A 283 0.03 6.92 -28.90
N ASN A 284 0.97 7.60 -28.25
CA ASN A 284 2.33 7.76 -28.75
C ASN A 284 3.41 7.18 -27.81
N HIS A 285 3.10 6.93 -26.55
CA HIS A 285 4.08 6.52 -25.53
C HIS A 285 3.70 5.23 -24.77
N MET A 286 3.00 4.32 -25.42
CA MET A 286 2.63 3.02 -24.82
C MET A 286 3.87 2.24 -24.33
N HIS A 287 5.04 2.43 -24.94
CA HIS A 287 6.28 1.81 -24.53
C HIS A 287 6.75 2.25 -23.13
N VAL A 288 6.40 3.48 -22.70
CA VAL A 288 6.69 3.97 -21.34
C VAL A 288 5.84 3.24 -20.30
N PHE A 289 4.56 3.03 -20.60
CA PHE A 289 3.67 2.22 -19.75
C PHE A 289 4.17 0.78 -19.62
N ASP A 290 4.55 0.15 -20.73
CA ASP A 290 5.10 -1.20 -20.75
C ASP A 290 6.42 -1.30 -19.98
N PHE A 291 7.26 -0.28 -20.08
CA PHE A 291 8.51 -0.19 -19.33
C PHE A 291 8.26 -0.17 -17.81
N TYR A 292 7.36 0.68 -17.31
CA TYR A 292 7.04 0.72 -15.88
C TYR A 292 6.45 -0.60 -15.39
N ARG A 293 5.53 -1.15 -16.16
CA ARG A 293 4.92 -2.43 -15.82
C ARG A 293 5.96 -3.55 -15.77
N CYS A 294 6.83 -3.65 -16.76
CA CYS A 294 7.93 -4.61 -16.76
C CYS A 294 8.85 -4.45 -15.55
N TRP A 295 9.18 -3.22 -15.18
CA TRP A 295 10.04 -2.91 -14.03
C TRP A 295 9.49 -3.50 -12.73
N HIS A 296 8.22 -3.28 -12.48
CA HIS A 296 7.57 -3.78 -11.26
C HIS A 296 7.31 -5.29 -11.30
N GLU A 297 6.82 -5.81 -12.41
CA GLU A 297 6.62 -7.24 -12.59
C GLU A 297 7.93 -8.03 -12.53
N GLY A 298 9.03 -7.50 -13.04
CA GLY A 298 10.35 -8.13 -12.98
C GLY A 298 10.82 -8.35 -11.54
N THR A 299 10.57 -7.37 -10.65
CA THR A 299 10.84 -7.50 -9.22
C THR A 299 9.93 -8.55 -8.55
N ALA A 300 8.63 -8.54 -8.86
CA ALA A 300 7.69 -9.55 -8.35
C ALA A 300 8.06 -10.97 -8.81
N ARG A 301 8.48 -11.15 -10.07
CA ARG A 301 8.96 -12.45 -10.60
C ARG A 301 10.15 -12.99 -9.83
N SER A 302 11.07 -12.12 -9.38
CA SER A 302 12.21 -12.54 -8.56
C SER A 302 11.76 -13.17 -7.25
N GLN A 303 10.77 -12.58 -6.58
CA GLN A 303 10.20 -13.10 -5.35
C GLN A 303 9.50 -14.44 -5.57
N VAL A 304 8.67 -14.53 -6.61
CA VAL A 304 8.01 -15.79 -7.00
C VAL A 304 9.02 -16.88 -7.34
N TYR A 305 10.13 -16.53 -8.00
CA TYR A 305 11.21 -17.47 -8.30
C TYR A 305 11.82 -18.05 -7.03
N PHE A 306 12.19 -17.22 -6.06
CA PHE A 306 12.76 -17.69 -4.79
C PHE A 306 11.74 -18.53 -3.98
N ALA A 307 10.49 -18.11 -3.98
CA ALA A 307 9.42 -18.84 -3.31
C ALA A 307 9.25 -20.26 -3.89
N LYS A 308 9.28 -20.41 -5.21
CA LYS A 308 9.21 -21.71 -5.88
C LYS A 308 10.35 -22.63 -5.45
N LEU A 309 11.59 -22.14 -5.43
CA LEU A 309 12.76 -22.93 -5.01
C LEU A 309 12.60 -23.46 -3.58
N ILE A 310 12.06 -22.65 -2.67
CA ILE A 310 11.84 -23.08 -1.28
C ILE A 310 10.69 -24.07 -1.19
N LYS A 311 9.57 -23.83 -1.88
CA LYS A 311 8.42 -24.75 -1.89
C LYS A 311 8.78 -26.14 -2.48
N GLU A 312 9.71 -26.20 -3.43
CA GLU A 312 10.21 -27.48 -3.99
C GLU A 312 10.95 -28.32 -2.96
N ILE A 313 11.70 -27.71 -2.04
CA ILE A 313 12.54 -28.45 -1.07
C ILE A 313 11.94 -28.47 0.35
N SER A 314 11.01 -27.60 0.66
CA SER A 314 10.33 -27.49 1.96
C SER A 314 8.86 -27.10 1.79
N PRO A 315 8.03 -27.96 1.19
CA PRO A 315 6.61 -27.67 0.94
C PRO A 315 5.80 -27.45 2.22
N ASP A 316 6.27 -27.99 3.34
CA ASP A 316 5.65 -27.87 4.66
C ASP A 316 6.07 -26.60 5.42
N ARG A 317 6.75 -25.67 4.78
CA ARG A 317 7.12 -24.37 5.37
C ARG A 317 6.44 -23.24 4.63
N LEU A 318 6.11 -22.18 5.36
CA LEU A 318 5.60 -20.95 4.77
C LEU A 318 6.70 -20.22 3.98
N VAL A 319 6.27 -19.51 2.96
CA VAL A 319 7.09 -18.49 2.31
C VAL A 319 6.36 -17.15 2.39
N GLY A 320 7.00 -16.17 3.00
CA GLY A 320 6.52 -14.80 3.07
C GLY A 320 7.36 -13.85 2.23
N THR A 321 6.85 -12.67 1.98
CA THR A 321 7.58 -11.58 1.32
C THR A 321 7.12 -10.21 1.79
N CYS A 322 8.02 -9.22 1.69
CA CYS A 322 7.69 -7.82 1.85
C CYS A 322 7.46 -7.19 0.48
N TYR A 323 6.25 -6.81 0.12
CA TYR A 323 6.00 -6.22 -1.19
C TYR A 323 4.74 -5.36 -1.23
N GLY A 324 4.76 -4.33 -2.07
CA GLY A 324 3.66 -3.39 -2.23
C GLY A 324 3.93 -2.06 -1.52
N ALA A 325 3.76 -0.97 -2.24
CA ALA A 325 4.03 0.37 -1.70
C ALA A 325 3.16 1.44 -2.35
N GLN A 326 1.92 1.10 -2.67
CA GLN A 326 1.02 1.97 -3.43
C GLN A 326 0.65 3.25 -2.67
N GLY A 327 0.56 3.20 -1.35
CA GLY A 327 0.28 4.35 -0.50
C GLY A 327 1.52 5.16 -0.09
N CYS A 328 2.71 4.87 -0.62
CA CYS A 328 3.92 5.62 -0.28
C CYS A 328 4.06 6.92 -1.07
N THR A 329 4.77 7.85 -0.45
CA THR A 329 5.08 9.18 -0.97
C THR A 329 5.89 9.19 -2.26
N ASP A 330 6.49 8.06 -2.60
CA ASP A 330 7.33 7.94 -3.77
C ASP A 330 6.51 7.39 -4.93
N ILE A 331 6.63 8.04 -6.04
CA ILE A 331 5.96 7.74 -7.28
C ILE A 331 6.33 6.32 -7.70
N VAL A 332 5.40 5.58 -8.28
CA VAL A 332 5.62 4.25 -8.89
C VAL A 332 6.84 4.25 -9.81
N GLN A 333 7.08 5.36 -10.50
CA GLN A 333 8.25 5.60 -11.32
C GLN A 333 9.57 5.65 -10.53
N CYS A 334 9.52 5.66 -9.21
CA CYS A 334 10.72 5.57 -8.34
C CYS A 334 11.10 4.13 -7.97
N GLY A 335 10.51 3.14 -8.62
CA GLY A 335 10.93 1.74 -8.48
C GLY A 335 10.36 0.99 -7.28
N ARG A 336 9.19 1.38 -6.78
CA ARG A 336 8.48 0.65 -5.71
C ARG A 336 7.28 -0.12 -6.28
N ASN A 337 7.24 -1.27 -6.12
CA ASN A 337 6.44 -2.49 -5.93
C ASN A 337 4.94 -2.40 -6.31
N ALA A 338 4.62 -2.28 -7.60
CA ALA A 338 3.29 -2.36 -8.16
C ALA A 338 3.13 -3.59 -9.09
N GLY A 339 3.31 -4.77 -8.53
CA GLY A 339 3.18 -6.07 -9.20
C GLY A 339 2.61 -7.12 -8.24
N THR A 340 1.79 -6.71 -7.26
CA THR A 340 1.25 -7.57 -6.22
C THR A 340 0.33 -8.65 -6.77
N ARG A 341 -0.36 -8.37 -7.87
CA ARG A 341 -1.20 -9.35 -8.55
C ARG A 341 -0.41 -10.59 -8.97
N LEU A 342 0.78 -10.42 -9.55
CA LEU A 342 1.63 -11.53 -9.96
C LEU A 342 2.05 -12.40 -8.77
N ILE A 343 2.24 -11.79 -7.60
CA ILE A 343 2.52 -12.49 -6.35
C ILE A 343 1.29 -13.31 -5.90
N MET A 344 0.10 -12.71 -5.87
CA MET A 344 -1.14 -13.38 -5.50
C MET A 344 -1.46 -14.55 -6.42
N GLU A 345 -1.35 -14.36 -7.74
CA GLU A 345 -1.63 -15.39 -8.75
C GLU A 345 -0.58 -16.52 -8.75
N SER A 346 0.58 -16.34 -8.13
CA SER A 346 1.65 -17.34 -8.11
C SER A 346 1.31 -18.61 -7.32
N GLY A 347 0.50 -18.49 -6.28
CA GLY A 347 0.10 -19.58 -5.38
C GLY A 347 1.25 -20.20 -4.55
N VAL A 348 2.45 -19.59 -4.54
CA VAL A 348 3.64 -20.12 -3.83
C VAL A 348 4.10 -19.23 -2.67
N ILE A 349 3.50 -18.06 -2.50
CA ILE A 349 3.75 -17.14 -1.40
C ILE A 349 2.52 -17.17 -0.49
N ASP A 350 2.73 -17.49 0.78
CA ASP A 350 1.64 -17.74 1.73
C ASP A 350 1.16 -16.46 2.41
N PHE A 351 2.06 -15.49 2.60
CA PHE A 351 1.70 -14.19 3.17
C PHE A 351 2.57 -13.08 2.62
N ILE A 352 2.00 -11.89 2.63
CA ILE A 352 2.71 -10.65 2.32
C ILE A 352 2.73 -9.77 3.56
N GLU A 353 3.83 -9.05 3.76
CA GLU A 353 3.93 -8.04 4.80
C GLU A 353 4.24 -6.66 4.21
N ASN A 354 3.80 -5.64 4.94
CA ASN A 354 4.04 -4.26 4.59
C ASN A 354 3.98 -3.38 5.83
N PRO A 355 4.87 -2.38 5.96
CA PRO A 355 4.65 -1.32 6.92
C PRO A 355 3.45 -0.47 6.50
N SER A 356 2.67 -0.06 7.47
CA SER A 356 1.61 0.94 7.25
C SER A 356 2.20 2.27 6.77
N VAL A 357 1.35 3.15 6.24
CA VAL A 357 1.76 4.50 5.80
C VAL A 357 2.29 5.31 6.98
N TYR A 358 3.39 6.06 6.78
CA TYR A 358 4.06 6.80 7.88
C TYR A 358 3.40 8.14 8.22
N GLU A 359 2.60 8.67 7.33
CA GLU A 359 1.87 9.90 7.57
C GLU A 359 0.70 9.66 8.53
N ASN A 360 0.37 10.68 9.29
CA ASN A 360 -0.80 10.72 10.17
C ASN A 360 -0.81 9.67 11.32
N ARG A 361 0.35 9.12 11.69
CA ARG A 361 0.49 8.19 12.84
C ARG A 361 0.44 8.86 14.22
N ILE A 362 0.07 10.12 14.28
CA ILE A 362 -0.07 10.92 15.51
C ILE A 362 -1.30 10.48 16.32
N PRO A 363 -1.40 10.79 17.63
CA PRO A 363 -2.66 10.74 18.37
C PRO A 363 -3.76 11.52 17.63
N GLY A 364 -4.97 11.01 17.61
CA GLY A 364 -6.10 11.56 16.85
C GLY A 364 -6.02 11.31 15.34
N GLY A 365 -4.94 10.72 14.85
CA GLY A 365 -4.74 10.40 13.43
C GLY A 365 -5.18 8.97 13.06
N SER A 366 -5.39 8.74 11.77
CA SER A 366 -5.58 7.40 11.20
C SER A 366 -4.38 6.99 10.37
N VAL A 367 -4.18 5.70 10.20
CA VAL A 367 -3.07 5.14 9.44
C VAL A 367 -3.61 4.38 8.22
N GLY A 368 -3.17 4.79 7.04
CA GLY A 368 -3.53 4.11 5.78
C GLY A 368 -2.70 2.86 5.52
N GLN A 369 -3.20 2.00 4.64
CA GLN A 369 -2.47 0.86 4.10
C GLN A 369 -1.66 1.26 2.87
N ARG A 370 -0.67 0.44 2.54
CA ARG A 370 0.12 0.61 1.31
C ARG A 370 -0.38 -0.24 0.15
N VAL A 371 -1.33 -1.12 0.40
CA VAL A 371 -1.88 -2.10 -0.53
C VAL A 371 -3.37 -2.26 -0.29
N ALA A 372 -4.07 -2.90 -1.22
CA ALA A 372 -5.47 -3.34 -1.02
C ALA A 372 -5.45 -4.67 -0.24
N GLU A 373 -5.50 -4.59 1.08
CA GLU A 373 -5.26 -5.72 1.98
C GLU A 373 -6.26 -6.86 1.83
N ASP A 374 -7.53 -6.54 1.54
CA ASP A 374 -8.56 -7.57 1.40
C ASP A 374 -8.40 -8.42 0.13
N SER A 375 -7.69 -7.91 -0.88
CA SER A 375 -7.32 -8.68 -2.06
C SER A 375 -6.48 -9.90 -1.72
N PHE A 376 -5.55 -9.79 -0.76
CA PHE A 376 -4.72 -10.92 -0.37
C PHE A 376 -5.54 -12.02 0.29
N SER A 377 -6.43 -11.67 1.21
CA SER A 377 -7.33 -12.63 1.84
C SER A 377 -8.26 -13.29 0.83
N LEU A 378 -8.81 -12.52 -0.10
CA LEU A 378 -9.68 -13.03 -1.17
C LEU A 378 -8.94 -14.04 -2.08
N ASN A 379 -7.63 -13.87 -2.26
CA ASN A 379 -6.78 -14.72 -3.10
C ASN A 379 -5.98 -15.77 -2.31
N GLY A 380 -6.40 -16.11 -1.09
CA GLY A 380 -5.86 -17.26 -0.33
C GLY A 380 -4.59 -16.96 0.48
N MET A 381 -4.19 -15.72 0.61
CA MET A 381 -3.00 -15.28 1.34
C MET A 381 -3.37 -14.66 2.69
N VAL A 382 -2.38 -14.53 3.58
CA VAL A 382 -2.48 -13.71 4.80
C VAL A 382 -1.81 -12.37 4.54
N TYR A 383 -2.47 -11.27 4.90
CA TYR A 383 -1.83 -9.96 4.99
C TYR A 383 -1.30 -9.74 6.42
N MET A 384 -0.01 -9.45 6.52
CA MET A 384 0.66 -9.17 7.80
C MET A 384 1.02 -7.68 7.85
N CYS A 385 0.43 -6.95 8.78
CA CYS A 385 0.67 -5.53 8.94
C CYS A 385 1.87 -5.28 9.84
N GLN A 386 2.95 -4.77 9.28
CA GLN A 386 4.10 -4.32 10.05
C GLN A 386 3.77 -3.00 10.75
N ASP A 387 3.87 -2.98 12.05
CA ASP A 387 3.71 -1.80 12.87
C ASP A 387 5.03 -1.40 13.54
N ASP A 388 5.59 -0.31 13.10
CA ASP A 388 6.74 0.34 13.68
C ASP A 388 6.37 1.70 14.31
N SER A 389 5.13 1.82 14.82
CA SER A 389 4.66 3.02 15.51
C SER A 389 5.60 3.43 16.64
N ARG A 390 5.82 4.72 16.74
CA ARG A 390 6.76 5.28 17.72
C ARG A 390 6.09 5.34 19.08
N THR A 391 6.92 5.17 20.12
CA THR A 391 6.50 5.25 21.53
C THR A 391 7.38 6.27 22.27
N LEU A 392 7.10 6.48 23.53
CA LEU A 392 7.94 7.36 24.38
C LEU A 392 9.40 6.89 24.48
N ALA A 393 9.72 5.65 24.09
CA ALA A 393 11.08 5.13 24.09
C ALA A 393 11.97 5.74 22.99
N GLU A 394 11.39 6.39 22.01
CA GLU A 394 12.11 7.03 20.92
C GLU A 394 12.86 8.30 21.34
N ASN A 395 13.81 8.72 20.51
CA ASN A 395 14.47 10.00 20.70
C ASN A 395 13.51 11.19 20.49
N GLU A 396 13.92 12.37 20.93
CA GLU A 396 13.10 13.58 20.87
C GLU A 396 12.60 13.93 19.46
N PHE A 397 13.43 13.72 18.44
CA PHE A 397 13.04 13.98 17.05
C PHE A 397 11.81 13.15 16.64
N PHE A 398 11.82 11.84 16.89
CA PHE A 398 10.71 10.97 16.54
C PHE A 398 9.49 11.21 17.43
N ARG A 399 9.67 11.45 18.72
CA ARG A 399 8.56 11.81 19.62
C ARG A 399 7.85 13.08 19.16
N SER A 400 8.61 14.11 18.81
CA SER A 400 8.06 15.36 18.29
C SER A 400 7.37 15.17 16.93
N LYS A 401 7.99 14.42 16.02
CA LYS A 401 7.44 14.14 14.69
C LYS A 401 6.09 13.40 14.74
N TYR A 402 5.96 12.44 15.63
CA TYR A 402 4.76 11.61 15.76
C TYR A 402 3.88 12.02 16.95
N GLN A 403 4.24 13.07 17.66
CA GLN A 403 3.49 13.63 18.79
C GLN A 403 3.17 12.59 19.88
N VAL A 404 4.12 11.68 20.14
CA VAL A 404 4.00 10.65 21.17
C VAL A 404 5.00 10.99 22.29
N PHE A 405 4.52 11.62 23.36
CA PHE A 405 5.37 12.22 24.36
C PHE A 405 5.46 11.41 25.65
N ASP A 406 4.42 10.66 25.99
CA ASP A 406 4.31 9.96 27.25
C ASP A 406 3.74 8.53 27.09
N MET A 407 3.44 7.88 28.21
CA MET A 407 2.88 6.53 28.24
C MET A 407 1.44 6.51 27.74
N VAL A 408 0.64 7.55 28.02
CA VAL A 408 -0.77 7.63 27.60
C VAL A 408 -0.87 7.67 26.09
N ASP A 409 -0.07 8.55 25.43
CA ASP A 409 0.02 8.61 23.98
C ASP A 409 0.46 7.27 23.39
N SER A 410 1.52 6.67 23.98
CA SER A 410 2.08 5.40 23.52
C SER A 410 1.05 4.27 23.56
N ILE A 411 0.36 4.11 24.68
CA ILE A 411 -0.65 3.07 24.87
C ILE A 411 -1.84 3.26 23.90
N ASN A 412 -2.31 4.49 23.72
CA ASN A 412 -3.42 4.76 22.83
C ASN A 412 -3.08 4.52 21.34
N VAL A 413 -1.86 4.90 20.91
CA VAL A 413 -1.39 4.60 19.55
C VAL A 413 -1.28 3.09 19.34
N LEU A 414 -0.69 2.34 20.29
CA LEU A 414 -0.59 0.87 20.20
C LEU A 414 -1.98 0.19 20.22
N LYS A 415 -2.94 0.68 21.02
CA LYS A 415 -4.33 0.21 20.99
C LYS A 415 -4.99 0.45 19.63
N ARG A 416 -4.78 1.63 19.02
CA ARG A 416 -5.34 1.98 17.71
C ARG A 416 -4.81 1.03 16.62
N GLU A 417 -3.50 0.83 16.55
CA GLU A 417 -2.90 -0.03 15.53
C GLU A 417 -3.32 -1.50 15.68
N TYR A 418 -3.33 -1.99 16.90
CA TYR A 418 -3.84 -3.33 17.19
C TYR A 418 -5.32 -3.47 16.81
N GLY A 419 -6.16 -2.50 17.21
CA GLY A 419 -7.58 -2.50 16.91
C GLY A 419 -7.86 -2.43 15.41
N ARG A 420 -7.05 -1.66 14.66
CA ARG A 420 -7.10 -1.64 13.20
C ARG A 420 -6.82 -3.02 12.60
N CYS A 421 -5.82 -3.73 13.11
CA CYS A 421 -5.50 -5.09 12.63
C CYS A 421 -6.63 -6.07 12.93
N ILE A 422 -7.18 -6.07 14.13
CA ILE A 422 -8.30 -6.95 14.51
C ILE A 422 -9.56 -6.66 13.69
N CYS A 423 -9.92 -5.38 13.53
CA CYS A 423 -11.14 -5.00 12.81
C CYS A 423 -11.03 -5.26 11.28
N ASN A 424 -9.84 -5.17 10.70
CA ASN A 424 -9.62 -5.46 9.28
C ASN A 424 -9.07 -6.86 8.99
N ASP A 425 -8.99 -7.70 10.04
CA ASP A 425 -8.57 -9.10 9.94
C ASP A 425 -7.15 -9.29 9.38
N MET A 426 -6.25 -8.40 9.77
CA MET A 426 -4.85 -8.45 9.44
C MET A 426 -4.05 -9.14 10.54
N LYS A 427 -3.01 -9.89 10.17
CA LYS A 427 -2.05 -10.41 11.15
C LYS A 427 -1.17 -9.28 11.65
N GLN A 428 -1.14 -9.08 12.96
CA GLN A 428 -0.29 -8.06 13.57
C GLN A 428 1.17 -8.49 13.58
N TRP A 429 2.07 -7.57 13.19
CA TRP A 429 3.51 -7.71 13.33
C TRP A 429 4.09 -6.45 13.97
N TRP A 430 4.59 -6.58 15.20
CA TRP A 430 5.25 -5.50 15.92
C TRP A 430 6.74 -5.43 15.54
N PHE A 431 7.21 -4.24 15.21
CA PHE A 431 8.57 -4.05 14.69
C PHE A 431 9.38 -3.13 15.60
N ASP A 432 10.23 -3.73 16.46
CA ASP A 432 11.13 -3.03 17.37
C ASP A 432 12.51 -2.80 16.73
N GLN A 433 12.72 -1.60 16.21
CA GLN A 433 13.96 -1.18 15.57
C GLN A 433 15.02 -0.67 16.57
N LEU A 434 14.65 -0.48 17.85
CA LEU A 434 15.61 -0.03 18.86
C LEU A 434 16.53 -1.19 19.24
N VAL A 435 17.84 -0.93 19.19
CA VAL A 435 18.85 -1.96 19.50
C VAL A 435 18.64 -2.51 20.90
N GLY A 436 18.69 -3.84 21.02
CA GLY A 436 18.48 -4.57 22.26
C GLY A 436 17.03 -4.62 22.73
N GLY A 437 16.06 -4.27 21.84
CA GLY A 437 14.64 -4.39 22.14
C GLY A 437 14.17 -3.43 23.23
N LYS A 438 14.10 -2.15 22.94
CA LYS A 438 13.81 -1.13 23.99
C LYS A 438 12.49 -0.37 23.76
N ARG A 439 11.80 -0.62 22.64
CA ARG A 439 10.56 0.12 22.30
C ARG A 439 9.40 -0.23 23.23
N TYR A 440 9.26 -1.50 23.58
CA TYR A 440 8.11 -2.03 24.33
C TYR A 440 8.47 -2.48 25.76
N LYS A 441 9.56 -1.96 26.35
CA LYS A 441 10.13 -2.43 27.61
C LYS A 441 9.36 -2.05 28.89
N TYR A 442 8.27 -1.35 28.79
CA TYR A 442 7.51 -0.82 29.94
C TYR A 442 6.44 -1.81 30.40
N ALA A 443 6.19 -1.84 31.70
CA ALA A 443 5.22 -2.76 32.31
C ALA A 443 3.80 -2.59 31.71
N GLU A 444 3.37 -1.36 31.52
CA GLU A 444 2.06 -1.00 30.97
C GLU A 444 1.89 -1.54 29.53
N MET A 445 2.97 -1.64 28.77
CA MET A 445 2.93 -2.22 27.42
C MET A 445 2.81 -3.74 27.45
N TYR A 446 3.48 -4.42 28.39
CA TYR A 446 3.31 -5.86 28.56
C TYR A 446 1.89 -6.21 28.99
N ASP A 447 1.30 -5.44 29.91
CA ASP A 447 -0.10 -5.62 30.33
C ASP A 447 -1.06 -5.38 29.14
N LEU A 448 -0.81 -4.35 28.33
CA LEU A 448 -1.57 -4.11 27.11
C LEU A 448 -1.47 -5.30 26.15
N PHE A 449 -0.28 -5.81 25.86
CA PHE A 449 -0.09 -6.94 24.94
C PHE A 449 -0.73 -8.22 25.44
N LYS A 450 -0.69 -8.46 26.76
CA LYS A 450 -1.40 -9.57 27.37
C LYS A 450 -2.92 -9.48 27.13
N LYS A 451 -3.50 -8.29 27.36
CA LYS A 451 -4.92 -8.04 27.06
C LYS A 451 -5.24 -8.20 25.58
N GLN A 452 -4.38 -7.72 24.68
CA GLN A 452 -4.53 -7.90 23.23
C GLN A 452 -4.47 -9.38 22.82
N THR A 453 -3.66 -10.20 23.50
CA THR A 453 -3.60 -11.65 23.26
C THR A 453 -4.92 -12.33 23.68
N GLU A 454 -5.54 -11.91 24.78
CA GLU A 454 -6.88 -12.40 25.20
C GLU A 454 -7.93 -12.04 24.12
N ILE A 455 -7.93 -10.79 23.65
CA ILE A 455 -8.84 -10.32 22.59
C ILE A 455 -8.61 -11.12 21.29
N THR A 456 -7.36 -11.32 20.88
CA THR A 456 -7.03 -12.11 19.68
C THR A 456 -7.53 -13.54 19.81
N THR A 457 -7.38 -14.17 20.98
CA THR A 457 -7.84 -15.53 21.24
C THR A 457 -9.37 -15.63 21.11
N ASP A 458 -10.12 -14.68 21.72
CA ASP A 458 -11.56 -14.61 21.54
C ASP A 458 -11.96 -14.37 20.08
N PHE A 459 -11.27 -13.47 19.38
CA PHE A 459 -11.55 -13.15 17.99
C PHE A 459 -11.37 -14.37 17.06
N TYR A 460 -10.28 -15.14 17.22
CA TYR A 460 -10.00 -16.32 16.41
C TYR A 460 -10.95 -17.50 16.71
N ALA A 461 -11.58 -17.53 17.90
CA ALA A 461 -12.55 -18.57 18.25
C ALA A 461 -13.94 -18.38 17.60
N HIS A 462 -14.20 -17.24 16.96
CA HIS A 462 -15.51 -16.88 16.41
C HIS A 462 -15.47 -16.59 14.92
N ASP A 463 -16.62 -16.36 14.29
CA ASP A 463 -16.72 -15.91 12.89
C ASP A 463 -16.05 -14.54 12.72
N ARG A 464 -15.10 -14.47 11.81
CA ARG A 464 -14.27 -13.28 11.55
C ARG A 464 -14.65 -12.52 10.28
N ARG A 465 -15.63 -13.02 9.52
CA ARG A 465 -16.06 -12.36 8.28
C ARG A 465 -16.62 -10.98 8.54
N LYS A 466 -15.98 -9.97 7.96
CA LYS A 466 -16.44 -8.58 8.02
C LYS A 466 -17.79 -8.44 7.31
N LYS A 467 -18.59 -7.48 7.78
CA LYS A 467 -19.89 -7.13 7.19
C LYS A 467 -19.89 -5.67 6.71
N ASN A 468 -18.76 -5.22 6.18
CA ASN A 468 -18.62 -3.86 5.65
C ASN A 468 -19.51 -3.67 4.42
N GLU A 469 -20.01 -2.46 4.24
CA GLU A 469 -20.97 -2.12 3.19
C GLU A 469 -20.35 -1.21 2.11
N ILE A 470 -19.06 -0.85 2.27
CA ILE A 470 -18.27 -0.03 1.35
C ILE A 470 -17.11 -0.86 0.80
N ALA A 471 -16.88 -0.81 -0.52
CA ALA A 471 -15.67 -1.30 -1.14
C ALA A 471 -14.88 -0.15 -1.77
N TYR A 472 -13.60 -0.04 -1.44
CA TYR A 472 -12.64 0.87 -2.07
C TYR A 472 -11.85 0.10 -3.12
N ILE A 473 -11.90 0.57 -4.36
CA ILE A 473 -11.35 -0.14 -5.52
C ILE A 473 -10.12 0.59 -6.05
N PHE A 474 -9.02 -0.14 -6.13
CA PHE A 474 -7.71 0.32 -6.60
C PHE A 474 -7.34 -0.34 -7.92
N SER A 475 -6.44 0.29 -8.68
CA SER A 475 -5.84 -0.29 -9.88
C SER A 475 -4.33 -0.11 -9.86
N GLU A 476 -3.58 -1.22 -9.85
CA GLU A 476 -2.12 -1.19 -10.00
C GLU A 476 -1.71 -0.75 -11.40
N GLU A 477 -2.41 -1.21 -12.43
CA GLU A 477 -2.16 -0.85 -13.81
C GLU A 477 -2.23 0.66 -14.03
N SER A 478 -3.19 1.30 -13.38
CA SER A 478 -3.38 2.75 -13.50
C SER A 478 -2.24 3.56 -12.90
N LEU A 479 -1.48 2.99 -11.96
CA LEU A 479 -0.28 3.66 -11.42
C LEU A 479 0.78 3.88 -12.50
N HIS A 480 0.88 2.98 -13.47
CA HIS A 480 1.85 3.08 -14.57
C HIS A 480 1.43 4.08 -15.65
N SER A 481 0.17 4.52 -15.66
CA SER A 481 -0.39 5.43 -16.66
C SER A 481 -0.22 6.91 -16.32
N VAL A 482 0.23 7.22 -15.12
CA VAL A 482 0.27 8.59 -14.60
C VAL A 482 1.60 9.25 -14.95
N SER A 483 1.56 10.50 -15.44
CA SER A 483 2.77 11.25 -15.75
C SER A 483 3.55 11.58 -14.49
N HIS A 484 4.87 11.70 -14.61
CA HIS A 484 5.76 11.88 -13.47
C HIS A 484 5.45 13.13 -12.63
N HIS A 485 5.02 14.20 -13.24
CA HIS A 485 4.78 15.47 -12.56
C HIS A 485 3.36 15.70 -12.17
N SER A 486 2.50 15.85 -13.13
CA SER A 486 1.10 16.20 -12.92
C SER A 486 0.27 15.03 -12.39
N GLY A 487 0.77 13.82 -12.58
CA GLY A 487 0.15 12.61 -12.04
C GLY A 487 0.46 12.34 -10.58
N ARG A 488 1.50 12.95 -10.00
CA ARG A 488 1.88 12.69 -8.61
C ARG A 488 0.73 12.93 -7.64
N ASP A 489 -0.05 13.97 -7.87
CA ASP A 489 -1.17 14.32 -7.00
C ASP A 489 -2.32 13.32 -7.07
N LEU A 490 -2.42 12.56 -8.16
CA LEU A 490 -3.41 11.49 -8.29
C LEU A 490 -3.16 10.34 -7.31
N PHE A 491 -1.94 10.18 -6.81
CA PHE A 491 -1.62 9.21 -5.77
C PHE A 491 -2.13 9.60 -4.39
N GLU A 492 -2.46 10.87 -4.16
CA GLU A 492 -3.13 11.27 -2.92
C GLU A 492 -4.50 10.60 -2.76
N LEU A 493 -5.13 10.20 -3.87
CA LEU A 493 -6.35 9.39 -3.86
C LEU A 493 -6.16 8.05 -3.14
N LEU A 494 -4.95 7.49 -3.17
CA LEU A 494 -4.62 6.19 -2.59
C LEU A 494 -4.23 6.25 -1.12
N ARG A 495 -3.94 7.43 -0.58
CA ARG A 495 -3.50 7.59 0.81
C ARG A 495 -4.62 7.51 1.83
N ASN A 496 -5.82 7.73 1.41
CA ASN A 496 -7.08 7.43 2.10
C ASN A 496 -7.14 7.67 3.62
N TYR A 497 -6.51 8.72 4.08
CA TYR A 497 -6.61 9.11 5.49
C TYR A 497 -8.05 9.39 5.91
N ASP A 498 -8.87 9.86 4.97
CA ASP A 498 -10.24 10.24 5.24
C ASP A 498 -11.20 9.05 5.34
N MET A 499 -10.84 7.87 4.81
CA MET A 499 -11.72 6.68 4.84
C MET A 499 -12.08 6.24 6.26
N SER A 500 -11.11 6.28 7.19
CA SER A 500 -11.35 5.86 8.58
C SER A 500 -12.19 6.84 9.38
N TYR A 501 -12.45 8.05 8.88
CA TYR A 501 -13.26 9.09 9.52
C TYR A 501 -14.69 9.18 8.98
N VAL A 502 -15.05 8.29 8.06
CA VAL A 502 -16.39 8.29 7.44
C VAL A 502 -17.48 7.91 8.46
N GLY A 503 -17.10 7.20 9.52
CA GLY A 503 -18.03 6.66 10.49
C GLY A 503 -18.50 5.25 10.16
N ALA A 504 -17.97 4.65 9.10
CA ALA A 504 -18.14 3.27 8.69
C ALA A 504 -16.82 2.75 8.11
N SER A 505 -16.55 1.46 8.27
CA SER A 505 -15.40 0.81 7.64
C SER A 505 -15.73 0.37 6.21
N GLY A 506 -14.69 0.21 5.39
CA GLY A 506 -14.79 -0.35 4.06
C GLY A 506 -13.64 -1.31 3.77
N ASP A 507 -13.89 -2.26 2.89
CA ASP A 507 -12.90 -3.22 2.42
C ASP A 507 -12.14 -2.68 1.21
N GLN A 508 -10.91 -3.11 1.01
CA GLN A 508 -10.02 -2.59 -0.02
C GLN A 508 -9.61 -3.69 -1.00
N TYR A 509 -9.95 -3.51 -2.28
CA TYR A 509 -9.70 -4.49 -3.33
C TYR A 509 -9.02 -3.88 -4.54
N TYR A 510 -8.27 -4.72 -5.27
CA TYR A 510 -7.90 -4.39 -6.64
C TYR A 510 -9.10 -4.59 -7.58
N HIS A 511 -9.21 -3.76 -8.62
CA HIS A 511 -10.35 -3.80 -9.54
C HIS A 511 -10.53 -5.18 -10.21
N ASN A 512 -9.47 -5.93 -10.40
CA ASN A 512 -9.50 -7.29 -10.96
C ASN A 512 -10.26 -8.29 -10.07
N ASP A 513 -10.30 -8.04 -8.75
CA ASP A 513 -11.02 -8.89 -7.80
C ASP A 513 -12.54 -8.82 -7.99
N MET A 514 -13.04 -7.81 -8.68
CA MET A 514 -14.47 -7.73 -9.02
C MET A 514 -14.95 -8.89 -9.90
N ALA A 515 -14.03 -9.57 -10.59
CA ALA A 515 -14.31 -10.81 -11.31
C ALA A 515 -14.36 -12.06 -10.40
N ASN A 516 -13.84 -11.97 -9.15
CA ASN A 516 -13.82 -13.10 -8.25
C ASN A 516 -15.22 -13.35 -7.67
N PRO A 517 -15.79 -14.56 -7.86
CA PRO A 517 -17.14 -14.86 -7.39
C PRO A 517 -17.28 -14.83 -5.86
N ASN A 518 -16.17 -14.93 -5.14
CA ASN A 518 -16.13 -14.88 -3.68
C ASN A 518 -16.02 -13.44 -3.13
N MET A 519 -15.84 -12.43 -3.97
CA MET A 519 -15.86 -11.05 -3.54
C MET A 519 -17.26 -10.70 -2.99
N PRO A 520 -17.39 -10.20 -1.74
CA PRO A 520 -18.66 -9.83 -1.17
C PRO A 520 -19.44 -8.80 -1.99
N SER A 521 -20.72 -8.63 -1.69
CA SER A 521 -21.57 -7.57 -2.22
C SER A 521 -21.53 -6.34 -1.33
N TYR A 522 -21.52 -5.16 -1.94
CA TYR A 522 -21.44 -3.88 -1.25
C TYR A 522 -22.54 -2.92 -1.70
N LYS A 523 -22.96 -2.02 -0.82
CA LYS A 523 -23.90 -0.95 -1.15
C LYS A 523 -23.22 0.20 -1.90
N MET A 524 -21.93 0.43 -1.65
CA MET A 524 -21.16 1.50 -2.26
C MET A 524 -19.79 0.98 -2.71
N TYR A 525 -19.42 1.31 -3.95
CA TYR A 525 -18.09 1.09 -4.52
C TYR A 525 -17.44 2.43 -4.84
N VAL A 526 -16.22 2.66 -4.36
CA VAL A 526 -15.46 3.88 -4.62
C VAL A 526 -14.26 3.53 -5.48
N PHE A 527 -14.30 3.93 -6.75
CA PHE A 527 -13.21 3.69 -7.73
C PHE A 527 -12.18 4.81 -7.63
N LEU A 528 -11.10 4.58 -6.91
CA LEU A 528 -10.16 5.62 -6.52
C LEU A 528 -9.24 6.04 -7.66
N ASN A 529 -8.63 5.10 -8.36
CA ASN A 529 -7.68 5.37 -9.43
C ASN A 529 -7.83 4.42 -10.62
N CYS A 530 -9.03 3.96 -10.91
CA CYS A 530 -9.28 3.01 -12.00
C CYS A 530 -9.27 3.69 -13.37
N PHE A 531 -8.13 4.29 -13.75
CA PHE A 531 -7.99 5.04 -14.99
C PHE A 531 -7.85 4.15 -16.22
N VAL A 532 -7.13 3.04 -16.09
CA VAL A 532 -6.88 2.05 -17.15
C VAL A 532 -7.78 0.85 -16.94
N LEU A 533 -8.68 0.59 -17.86
CA LEU A 533 -9.61 -0.55 -17.83
C LEU A 533 -9.80 -1.12 -19.21
N THR A 534 -9.62 -2.42 -19.37
CA THR A 534 -9.93 -3.20 -20.59
C THR A 534 -11.44 -3.34 -20.80
N ASN A 535 -11.87 -3.81 -21.98
CA ASN A 535 -13.29 -4.05 -22.26
C ASN A 535 -13.89 -5.06 -21.27
N SER A 536 -13.20 -6.16 -21.02
CA SER A 536 -13.67 -7.20 -20.10
C SER A 536 -13.80 -6.72 -18.66
N GLU A 537 -12.87 -5.91 -18.17
CA GLU A 537 -12.93 -5.34 -16.83
C GLU A 537 -14.10 -4.39 -16.66
N ARG A 538 -14.40 -3.56 -17.67
CA ARG A 538 -15.58 -2.67 -17.68
C ARG A 538 -16.88 -3.45 -17.56
N GLU A 539 -17.02 -4.54 -18.33
CA GLU A 539 -18.22 -5.39 -18.28
C GLU A 539 -18.37 -6.07 -16.92
N VAL A 540 -17.29 -6.59 -16.35
CA VAL A 540 -17.27 -7.19 -15.01
C VAL A 540 -17.69 -6.17 -13.94
N ILE A 541 -17.13 -4.97 -13.98
CA ILE A 541 -17.47 -3.88 -13.05
C ILE A 541 -18.97 -3.56 -13.13
N LYS A 542 -19.49 -3.30 -14.32
CA LYS A 542 -20.92 -3.00 -14.52
C LYS A 542 -21.83 -4.14 -14.05
N ALA A 543 -21.46 -5.38 -14.38
CA ALA A 543 -22.23 -6.55 -13.96
C ALA A 543 -22.29 -6.70 -12.43
N LYS A 544 -21.15 -6.45 -11.75
CA LYS A 544 -21.08 -6.48 -10.28
C LYS A 544 -21.92 -5.37 -9.65
N LEU A 545 -21.80 -4.14 -10.15
CA LEU A 545 -22.58 -2.98 -9.66
C LEU A 545 -24.09 -3.22 -9.81
N LYS A 546 -24.51 -3.74 -10.97
CA LYS A 546 -25.91 -4.07 -11.25
C LYS A 546 -26.41 -5.21 -10.36
N LYS A 547 -25.62 -6.27 -10.18
CA LYS A 547 -25.95 -7.39 -9.29
C LYS A 547 -26.21 -6.91 -7.87
N ASP A 548 -25.39 -5.99 -7.38
CA ASP A 548 -25.44 -5.51 -6.01
C ASP A 548 -26.40 -4.32 -5.82
N ASN A 549 -27.00 -3.81 -6.91
CA ASN A 549 -27.83 -2.58 -6.91
C ASN A 549 -27.14 -1.43 -6.16
N ALA A 550 -25.84 -1.23 -6.47
CA ALA A 550 -24.93 -0.41 -5.67
C ALA A 550 -24.86 1.05 -6.15
N VAL A 551 -24.30 1.90 -5.29
CA VAL A 551 -23.83 3.23 -5.66
C VAL A 551 -22.35 3.14 -6.07
N ALA A 552 -22.04 3.55 -7.30
CA ALA A 552 -20.69 3.62 -7.84
C ALA A 552 -20.18 5.07 -7.79
N VAL A 553 -19.08 5.30 -7.07
CA VAL A 553 -18.40 6.61 -6.97
C VAL A 553 -17.17 6.58 -7.87
N TRP A 554 -17.22 7.33 -8.97
CA TRP A 554 -16.15 7.43 -9.95
C TRP A 554 -15.28 8.66 -9.68
N MET A 555 -14.04 8.43 -9.27
CA MET A 555 -13.12 9.51 -8.98
C MET A 555 -12.42 9.98 -10.25
N TYR A 556 -12.50 11.29 -10.52
CA TYR A 556 -11.77 12.03 -11.56
C TYR A 556 -11.83 11.37 -12.94
N ALA A 557 -10.80 10.65 -13.36
CA ALA A 557 -10.60 10.11 -14.70
C ALA A 557 -10.89 8.60 -14.80
N SER A 558 -11.76 8.06 -13.92
CA SER A 558 -12.08 6.63 -13.94
C SER A 558 -12.50 6.16 -15.32
N GLY A 559 -11.78 5.18 -15.88
CA GLY A 559 -12.04 4.60 -17.17
C GLY A 559 -11.56 5.42 -18.38
N LEU A 560 -10.79 6.51 -18.20
CA LEU A 560 -10.27 7.31 -19.32
C LEU A 560 -9.54 6.49 -20.39
N ILE A 561 -8.76 5.50 -19.94
CA ILE A 561 -7.85 4.73 -20.79
C ILE A 561 -8.41 3.33 -21.01
N ASN A 562 -8.57 2.97 -22.29
CA ASN A 562 -8.86 1.61 -22.72
C ASN A 562 -7.78 1.16 -23.70
N PRO A 563 -6.82 0.31 -23.26
CA PRO A 563 -5.69 -0.08 -24.10
C PRO A 563 -6.06 -0.94 -25.32
N GLU A 564 -7.29 -1.47 -25.37
CA GLU A 564 -7.78 -2.35 -26.43
C GLU A 564 -8.47 -1.60 -27.56
N LYS A 565 -8.79 -0.31 -27.39
CA LYS A 565 -9.44 0.51 -28.41
C LYS A 565 -8.42 1.16 -29.36
N ASP A 566 -8.85 1.53 -30.55
CA ASP A 566 -8.00 2.27 -31.51
C ASP A 566 -7.68 3.66 -31.00
N VAL A 567 -8.66 4.38 -30.43
CA VAL A 567 -8.46 5.60 -29.62
C VAL A 567 -8.46 5.19 -28.14
N ARG A 568 -7.27 5.08 -27.57
CA ARG A 568 -7.10 4.53 -26.23
C ARG A 568 -7.50 5.48 -25.12
N MET A 569 -7.24 6.77 -25.31
CA MET A 569 -7.56 7.83 -24.35
C MET A 569 -8.69 8.68 -24.88
N SER A 570 -9.84 8.61 -24.23
CA SER A 570 -11.03 9.35 -24.66
C SER A 570 -12.02 9.57 -23.51
N VAL A 571 -12.64 10.73 -23.49
CA VAL A 571 -13.79 11.00 -22.61
C VAL A 571 -14.94 10.03 -22.88
N ASP A 572 -15.06 9.49 -24.12
CA ASP A 572 -16.05 8.46 -24.44
C ASP A 572 -15.85 7.17 -23.62
N ASN A 573 -14.60 6.87 -23.25
CA ASN A 573 -14.31 5.73 -22.36
C ASN A 573 -14.85 5.96 -20.95
N ILE A 574 -14.79 7.21 -20.45
CA ILE A 574 -15.40 7.58 -19.16
C ILE A 574 -16.93 7.50 -19.28
N ARG A 575 -17.49 8.04 -20.35
CA ARG A 575 -18.94 8.01 -20.65
C ARG A 575 -19.48 6.59 -20.65
N GLU A 576 -18.80 5.69 -21.34
CA GLU A 576 -19.16 4.26 -21.41
C GLU A 576 -19.12 3.58 -20.03
N LEU A 577 -18.13 3.89 -19.19
CA LEU A 577 -18.00 3.29 -17.87
C LEU A 577 -19.05 3.85 -16.90
N THR A 578 -19.16 5.17 -16.81
CA THR A 578 -20.00 5.86 -15.83
C THR A 578 -21.48 5.84 -16.17
N GLY A 579 -21.84 5.62 -17.45
CA GLY A 579 -23.21 5.73 -17.94
C GLY A 579 -23.73 7.17 -18.04
N MET A 580 -22.85 8.18 -17.85
CA MET A 580 -23.17 9.60 -17.98
C MET A 580 -22.59 10.18 -19.27
N ASP A 581 -23.26 11.13 -19.88
CA ASP A 581 -22.63 11.96 -20.89
C ASP A 581 -21.56 12.83 -20.21
N MET A 582 -20.34 12.72 -20.76
CA MET A 582 -19.14 13.34 -20.19
C MET A 582 -18.48 14.26 -21.19
N ALA A 583 -17.85 15.29 -20.69
CA ALA A 583 -17.05 16.22 -21.46
C ALA A 583 -15.73 16.51 -20.76
N GLU A 584 -14.80 17.10 -21.48
CA GLU A 584 -13.49 17.50 -20.99
C GLU A 584 -13.15 18.93 -21.37
N GLU A 585 -12.35 19.55 -20.54
CA GLU A 585 -11.74 20.84 -20.81
C GLU A 585 -10.22 20.71 -20.69
N ASN A 586 -9.52 20.97 -21.79
CA ASN A 586 -8.09 20.72 -21.94
C ASN A 586 -7.17 21.85 -21.41
N ASN A 587 -7.70 22.69 -20.56
CA ASN A 587 -6.90 23.67 -19.81
C ASN A 587 -6.76 23.23 -18.35
N ALA A 588 -5.75 23.74 -17.68
CA ALA A 588 -5.60 23.53 -16.24
C ALA A 588 -6.69 24.33 -15.50
N HIS A 589 -7.47 23.64 -14.68
CA HIS A 589 -8.53 24.23 -13.88
C HIS A 589 -8.31 23.99 -12.40
N ASP A 590 -8.79 24.92 -11.58
CA ASP A 590 -8.84 24.75 -10.13
C ASP A 590 -9.72 23.55 -9.76
N ALA A 591 -9.23 22.71 -8.87
CA ALA A 591 -9.93 21.53 -8.40
C ALA A 591 -10.96 21.83 -7.29
N LEU A 592 -11.12 23.11 -6.91
CA LEU A 592 -12.07 23.54 -5.89
C LEU A 592 -13.48 23.66 -6.45
N PHE A 593 -14.45 23.24 -5.67
CA PHE A 593 -15.87 23.33 -6.02
C PHE A 593 -16.75 23.77 -4.85
N ARG A 594 -17.98 24.15 -5.16
CA ARG A 594 -19.05 24.47 -4.21
C ARG A 594 -20.32 23.71 -4.57
N TRP A 595 -21.10 23.40 -3.56
CA TRP A 595 -22.44 22.87 -3.73
C TRP A 595 -23.34 23.96 -4.27
N ASN A 596 -24.21 23.63 -5.22
CA ASN A 596 -25.10 24.60 -5.86
C ASN A 596 -26.44 24.77 -5.14
N GLY A 597 -26.71 23.94 -4.12
CA GLY A 597 -27.92 23.95 -3.30
C GLY A 597 -29.12 23.32 -3.98
N VAL A 598 -28.91 22.43 -4.93
CA VAL A 598 -29.94 21.48 -5.37
C VAL A 598 -30.30 20.62 -4.17
N GLU A 599 -31.61 20.44 -3.95
CA GLU A 599 -32.13 19.57 -2.89
C GLU A 599 -31.86 18.12 -3.25
N HIS A 600 -30.88 17.51 -2.57
CA HIS A 600 -30.48 16.13 -2.79
C HIS A 600 -29.81 15.58 -1.53
N LYS A 601 -30.10 14.34 -1.15
CA LYS A 601 -29.58 13.68 0.07
C LYS A 601 -28.07 13.79 0.27
N ILE A 602 -27.29 13.82 -0.82
CA ILE A 602 -25.84 14.00 -0.77
C ILE A 602 -25.44 15.43 -0.39
N SER A 603 -26.18 16.44 -0.85
CA SER A 603 -25.79 17.85 -0.75
C SER A 603 -26.46 18.65 0.36
N ASP A 604 -27.60 18.19 0.89
CA ASP A 604 -28.48 18.99 1.78
C ASP A 604 -27.81 19.49 3.07
N ARG A 605 -26.78 18.80 3.53
CA ARG A 605 -26.03 19.15 4.75
C ARG A 605 -24.91 20.17 4.55
N PHE A 606 -24.60 20.57 3.31
CA PHE A 606 -23.43 21.41 3.02
C PHE A 606 -23.83 22.85 2.76
N ASP A 607 -23.10 23.79 3.39
CA ASP A 607 -23.26 25.22 3.11
C ASP A 607 -22.74 25.54 1.69
N ARG A 608 -23.52 26.29 0.92
CA ARG A 608 -23.17 26.72 -0.44
C ARG A 608 -21.92 27.61 -0.50
N ARG A 609 -21.51 28.21 0.62
CA ARG A 609 -20.32 29.05 0.71
C ARG A 609 -19.07 28.24 1.04
N GLU A 610 -19.23 27.01 1.54
CA GLU A 610 -18.10 26.15 1.89
C GLU A 610 -17.41 25.64 0.61
N LEU A 611 -16.06 25.60 0.66
CA LEU A 611 -15.22 25.10 -0.43
C LEU A 611 -14.86 23.64 -0.17
N PHE A 612 -14.94 22.85 -1.23
CA PHE A 612 -14.56 21.45 -1.28
C PHE A 612 -13.57 21.19 -2.40
N GLY A 613 -13.05 19.99 -2.49
CA GLY A 613 -12.07 19.59 -3.49
C GLY A 613 -10.65 19.62 -2.96
N THR A 614 -9.68 19.75 -3.85
CA THR A 614 -8.27 19.68 -3.49
C THR A 614 -7.75 21.07 -3.11
N PHE A 615 -7.39 21.23 -1.86
CA PHE A 615 -6.69 22.41 -1.36
C PHE A 615 -5.17 22.19 -1.49
N GLY A 616 -4.44 23.20 -1.93
CA GLY A 616 -2.99 23.18 -1.92
C GLY A 616 -2.47 22.95 -0.50
N ARG A 617 -1.76 21.88 -0.28
CA ARG A 617 -1.09 21.59 1.00
C ARG A 617 0.40 21.83 0.87
N LEU A 618 0.96 22.59 1.82
CA LEU A 618 2.40 22.63 2.04
C LEU A 618 2.85 21.28 2.60
N ARG A 619 3.60 20.52 1.83
CA ARG A 619 4.23 19.30 2.32
C ARG A 619 5.70 19.57 2.66
N LYS A 620 6.09 19.30 3.91
CA LYS A 620 7.50 19.15 4.25
C LYS A 620 7.99 17.81 3.68
N VAL A 621 8.81 17.86 2.66
CA VAL A 621 9.55 16.69 2.20
C VAL A 621 10.80 16.57 3.03
N CYS A 622 10.86 15.56 3.89
CA CYS A 622 12.11 15.15 4.52
C CYS A 622 12.91 14.36 3.49
N ASN A 623 14.06 14.87 3.06
CA ASN A 623 15.04 14.03 2.41
C ASN A 623 15.61 13.05 3.45
N GLY A 624 16.24 11.97 3.00
CA GLY A 624 16.71 10.87 3.86
C GLY A 624 17.60 11.26 5.05
N ASN A 625 18.01 12.51 5.17
CA ASN A 625 18.82 13.05 6.27
C ASN A 625 18.00 13.80 7.35
N GLY A 626 16.65 13.71 7.30
CA GLY A 626 15.80 14.31 8.33
C GLY A 626 15.64 15.83 8.26
N LEU A 627 16.28 16.49 7.30
CA LEU A 627 16.15 17.94 7.10
C LEU A 627 15.02 18.21 6.08
N ALA A 628 14.05 19.00 6.48
CA ALA A 628 13.02 19.50 5.59
C ALA A 628 13.64 20.46 4.57
N THR A 629 13.89 20.00 3.35
CA THR A 629 14.61 20.77 2.33
C THR A 629 13.73 21.45 1.29
N ALA A 630 12.44 21.12 1.22
CA ALA A 630 11.52 21.82 0.33
C ALA A 630 10.08 21.70 0.82
N ALA A 631 9.33 22.77 0.69
CA ALA A 631 7.87 22.72 0.70
C ALA A 631 7.44 22.46 -0.76
N HIS A 632 6.82 21.30 -1.02
CA HIS A 632 6.13 21.10 -2.28
C HIS A 632 4.70 21.61 -2.12
N TYR A 633 4.31 22.54 -2.98
CA TYR A 633 2.91 22.87 -3.17
C TYR A 633 2.31 21.75 -4.01
N TYR A 634 1.33 21.05 -3.47
CA TYR A 634 0.49 20.20 -4.29
C TYR A 634 -0.29 21.09 -5.24
N GLU A 635 -0.27 20.68 -6.48
CA GLU A 635 -1.01 21.36 -7.50
C GLU A 635 -2.49 21.24 -7.22
N THR A 636 -3.15 22.37 -7.05
CA THR A 636 -4.58 22.47 -6.88
C THR A 636 -5.35 22.25 -8.18
N TYR A 637 -4.62 22.09 -9.29
CA TYR A 637 -5.20 22.05 -10.63
C TYR A 637 -5.51 20.63 -11.09
N LEU A 638 -6.59 20.50 -11.84
CA LEU A 638 -6.94 19.34 -12.67
C LEU A 638 -6.53 19.61 -14.11
N TYR A 639 -5.94 18.63 -14.75
CA TYR A 639 -5.53 18.73 -16.14
C TYR A 639 -5.52 17.37 -16.83
N PRO A 640 -6.48 17.13 -17.76
CA PRO A 640 -7.65 17.95 -18.06
C PRO A 640 -8.69 17.93 -16.96
N LEU A 641 -9.68 18.81 -17.06
CA LEU A 641 -10.88 18.77 -16.24
C LEU A 641 -11.91 17.87 -16.93
N PHE A 642 -12.42 16.88 -16.20
CA PHE A 642 -13.55 16.07 -16.64
C PHE A 642 -14.81 16.46 -15.87
N TYR A 643 -15.95 16.52 -16.58
CA TYR A 643 -17.23 16.89 -15.99
C TYR A 643 -18.39 16.20 -16.75
N SER A 644 -19.51 16.02 -16.06
CA SER A 644 -20.73 15.54 -16.72
C SER A 644 -21.49 16.71 -17.35
N ASN A 645 -21.88 16.53 -18.60
CA ASN A 645 -22.81 17.40 -19.31
C ASN A 645 -24.14 16.67 -19.64
N ASP A 646 -24.43 15.60 -18.92
CA ASP A 646 -25.63 14.77 -19.11
C ASP A 646 -26.87 15.49 -18.59
N GLU A 647 -27.84 15.80 -19.47
CA GLU A 647 -29.10 16.47 -19.12
C GLU A 647 -30.00 15.62 -18.18
N LYS A 648 -29.74 14.29 -18.08
CA LYS A 648 -30.49 13.38 -17.21
C LYS A 648 -29.79 13.19 -15.87
N ALA A 649 -28.61 13.75 -15.66
CA ALA A 649 -27.89 13.69 -14.40
C ALA A 649 -28.25 14.90 -13.53
N GLU A 650 -28.33 14.68 -12.23
CA GLU A 650 -28.44 15.76 -11.25
C GLU A 650 -27.04 16.32 -10.94
N HIS A 651 -26.81 17.58 -11.26
CA HIS A 651 -25.55 18.28 -11.00
C HIS A 651 -25.60 18.96 -9.63
N LEU A 652 -24.91 18.40 -8.64
CA LEU A 652 -25.02 18.83 -7.25
C LEU A 652 -24.00 19.90 -6.87
N ALA A 653 -22.86 19.96 -7.54
CA ALA A 653 -21.78 20.91 -7.26
C ALA A 653 -21.12 21.38 -8.56
N HIS A 654 -20.51 22.61 -8.50
CA HIS A 654 -19.79 23.18 -9.63
C HIS A 654 -18.41 23.67 -9.22
N PHE A 655 -17.43 23.47 -10.09
CA PHE A 655 -16.10 24.05 -9.93
C PHE A 655 -16.17 25.57 -9.85
N VAL A 656 -15.39 26.17 -8.95
CA VAL A 656 -15.51 27.59 -8.64
C VAL A 656 -15.16 28.46 -9.84
N THR A 657 -14.10 28.13 -10.56
CA THR A 657 -13.59 28.94 -11.67
C THR A 657 -14.26 28.63 -13.00
N SER A 658 -14.36 27.36 -13.38
CA SER A 658 -14.89 26.93 -14.68
C SER A 658 -16.41 26.91 -14.75
N LYS A 659 -17.08 26.79 -13.60
CA LYS A 659 -18.55 26.59 -13.51
C LYS A 659 -19.08 25.26 -14.07
N TYR A 660 -18.19 24.36 -14.50
CA TYR A 660 -18.59 23.03 -14.91
C TYR A 660 -19.02 22.16 -13.72
N PRO A 661 -19.91 21.18 -13.91
CA PRO A 661 -20.31 20.29 -12.84
C PRO A 661 -19.12 19.51 -12.25
N ALA A 662 -18.97 19.57 -10.92
CA ALA A 662 -17.92 18.87 -10.19
C ALA A 662 -18.40 17.55 -9.55
N VAL A 663 -19.68 17.52 -9.17
CA VAL A 663 -20.33 16.30 -8.64
C VAL A 663 -21.66 16.13 -9.34
N SER A 664 -21.87 14.94 -9.93
CA SER A 664 -23.08 14.61 -10.67
C SER A 664 -23.56 13.22 -10.30
N VAL A 665 -24.87 13.03 -10.24
CA VAL A 665 -25.54 11.77 -9.90
C VAL A 665 -26.51 11.38 -11.00
N LYS A 666 -26.52 10.10 -11.36
CA LYS A 666 -27.45 9.54 -12.35
C LYS A 666 -27.87 8.13 -11.99
N GLU A 667 -29.16 7.87 -12.05
CA GLU A 667 -29.67 6.52 -12.03
C GLU A 667 -29.37 5.80 -13.34
N CYS A 668 -28.70 4.67 -13.27
CA CYS A 668 -28.36 3.80 -14.38
C CYS A 668 -29.18 2.51 -14.34
N ASP A 669 -29.01 1.64 -15.34
CA ASP A 669 -29.69 0.35 -15.35
C ASP A 669 -29.15 -0.58 -14.25
N GLY A 670 -29.83 -0.56 -13.08
CA GLY A 670 -29.57 -1.41 -11.94
C GLY A 670 -28.46 -0.96 -10.99
N TYR A 671 -27.98 0.29 -11.09
CA TYR A 671 -27.05 0.91 -10.14
C TYR A 671 -27.13 2.43 -10.21
N THR A 672 -26.68 3.12 -9.19
CA THR A 672 -26.57 4.59 -9.21
C THR A 672 -25.12 5.00 -9.46
N SER A 673 -24.91 5.90 -10.40
CA SER A 673 -23.60 6.45 -10.77
C SER A 673 -23.41 7.81 -10.15
N VAL A 674 -22.29 8.01 -9.41
CA VAL A 674 -21.88 9.30 -8.85
C VAL A 674 -20.51 9.64 -9.42
N PHE A 675 -20.45 10.67 -10.25
CA PHE A 675 -19.18 11.20 -10.75
C PHE A 675 -18.67 12.28 -9.79
N TYR A 676 -17.43 12.12 -9.34
CA TYR A 676 -16.74 13.06 -8.47
C TYR A 676 -15.49 13.59 -9.18
N GLY A 677 -15.56 14.78 -9.75
CA GLY A 677 -14.56 15.32 -10.67
C GLY A 677 -13.28 15.85 -10.01
N SER A 678 -13.18 15.93 -8.68
CA SER A 678 -11.97 16.35 -8.00
C SER A 678 -11.04 15.20 -7.62
N LYS A 679 -9.80 15.51 -7.27
CA LYS A 679 -8.76 14.51 -6.93
C LYS A 679 -8.96 13.86 -5.55
N ASN A 680 -9.44 14.60 -4.57
CA ASN A 680 -9.59 14.15 -3.19
C ASN A 680 -11.04 14.25 -2.76
N ILE A 681 -11.56 13.17 -2.20
CA ILE A 681 -12.89 13.17 -1.60
C ILE A 681 -12.78 13.48 -0.11
N ASN A 682 -13.46 14.54 0.31
CA ASN A 682 -13.54 14.91 1.73
C ASN A 682 -14.35 13.86 2.50
N ARG A 683 -13.94 13.54 3.74
CA ARG A 683 -14.62 12.55 4.60
C ARG A 683 -16.11 12.83 4.80
N ARG A 684 -16.52 14.10 4.91
CA ARG A 684 -17.92 14.49 5.04
C ARG A 684 -18.72 14.21 3.76
N VAL A 685 -18.13 14.45 2.60
CA VAL A 685 -18.74 14.14 1.30
C VAL A 685 -18.84 12.62 1.11
N LEU A 686 -17.79 11.89 1.44
CA LEU A 686 -17.78 10.43 1.35
C LEU A 686 -18.84 9.81 2.29
N ARG A 687 -18.98 10.31 3.51
CA ARG A 687 -20.04 9.92 4.45
C ARG A 687 -21.43 10.22 3.87
N SER A 688 -21.62 11.40 3.30
CA SER A 688 -22.92 11.76 2.72
C SER A 688 -23.34 10.85 1.56
N ILE A 689 -22.38 10.46 0.72
CA ILE A 689 -22.63 9.48 -0.36
C ILE A 689 -22.89 8.09 0.24
N ALA A 690 -22.17 7.69 1.30
CA ALA A 690 -22.40 6.41 1.99
C ALA A 690 -23.81 6.33 2.58
N GLU A 691 -24.27 7.39 3.26
CA GLU A 691 -25.64 7.47 3.77
C GLU A 691 -26.69 7.44 2.64
N PHE A 692 -26.43 8.13 1.55
CA PHE A 692 -27.29 8.05 0.35
C PHE A 692 -27.36 6.62 -0.20
N ALA A 693 -26.24 5.89 -0.21
CA ALA A 693 -26.17 4.48 -0.58
C ALA A 693 -26.83 3.53 0.44
N GLY A 694 -27.32 4.05 1.57
CA GLY A 694 -27.92 3.24 2.65
C GLY A 694 -26.89 2.50 3.50
N VAL A 695 -25.63 2.92 3.50
CA VAL A 695 -24.56 2.40 4.38
C VAL A 695 -24.88 2.80 5.83
N HIS A 696 -24.71 1.87 6.75
CA HIS A 696 -24.84 2.15 8.16
C HIS A 696 -23.65 2.96 8.69
N ILE A 697 -23.94 4.12 9.30
CA ILE A 697 -22.94 4.98 9.93
C ILE A 697 -22.91 4.71 11.43
N TYR A 698 -21.83 4.11 11.91
CA TYR A 698 -21.64 3.78 13.32
C TYR A 698 -21.35 5.00 14.17
N CYS A 699 -20.59 5.97 13.62
CA CYS A 699 -20.22 7.19 14.34
C CYS A 699 -20.34 8.40 13.41
N ASP A 700 -21.09 9.42 13.83
CA ASP A 700 -21.30 10.64 13.03
C ASP A 700 -20.30 11.77 13.35
N SER A 701 -19.49 11.60 14.40
CA SER A 701 -18.34 12.47 14.64
C SER A 701 -17.20 12.20 13.64
N GLU A 702 -16.30 13.16 13.47
CA GLU A 702 -15.13 13.01 12.60
C GLU A 702 -13.97 12.36 13.37
N ASP A 703 -14.26 11.24 14.03
CA ASP A 703 -13.27 10.40 14.72
C ASP A 703 -12.93 9.16 13.89
N VAL A 704 -11.81 8.53 14.22
CA VAL A 704 -11.38 7.31 13.56
C VAL A 704 -12.18 6.13 14.09
N ILE A 705 -12.76 5.34 13.18
CA ILE A 705 -13.46 4.11 13.54
C ILE A 705 -13.06 2.96 12.62
N TYR A 706 -12.79 1.81 13.21
CA TYR A 706 -12.59 0.54 12.51
C TYR A 706 -13.63 -0.44 12.99
N VAL A 707 -14.40 -1.02 12.06
CA VAL A 707 -15.50 -1.94 12.36
C VAL A 707 -15.15 -3.32 11.82
N GLY A 708 -15.00 -4.27 12.71
CA GLY A 708 -14.79 -5.69 12.40
C GLY A 708 -16.05 -6.52 12.63
N SER A 709 -15.90 -7.85 12.53
CA SER A 709 -17.01 -8.79 12.72
C SER A 709 -17.56 -8.81 14.17
N ARG A 710 -16.67 -8.59 15.15
CA ARG A 710 -16.96 -8.75 16.59
C ARG A 710 -16.46 -7.59 17.45
N TYR A 711 -15.57 -6.77 16.90
CA TYR A 711 -14.95 -5.65 17.60
C TYR A 711 -15.10 -4.37 16.79
N ILE A 712 -15.29 -3.26 17.52
CA ILE A 712 -15.19 -1.91 16.98
C ILE A 712 -14.09 -1.19 17.73
N THR A 713 -13.16 -0.60 16.99
CA THR A 713 -12.12 0.26 17.56
C THR A 713 -12.42 1.70 17.21
N PHE A 714 -12.49 2.52 18.23
CA PHE A 714 -12.70 3.96 18.16
C PHE A 714 -11.43 4.68 18.61
N HIS A 715 -11.00 5.70 17.88
CA HIS A 715 -9.86 6.56 18.25
C HIS A 715 -10.24 8.02 18.06
N ALA A 716 -10.20 8.77 19.15
CA ALA A 716 -10.72 10.13 19.22
C ALA A 716 -9.80 11.14 18.50
N ALA A 717 -10.27 11.74 17.42
CA ALA A 717 -9.65 12.89 16.76
C ALA A 717 -9.99 14.23 17.44
N SER A 718 -10.96 14.22 18.36
CA SER A 718 -11.33 15.36 19.19
C SER A 718 -11.85 14.88 20.55
N GLY A 719 -11.74 15.71 21.58
CA GLY A 719 -12.33 15.42 22.88
C GLY A 719 -13.85 15.66 22.94
N GLY A 720 -14.51 15.08 23.92
CA GLY A 720 -15.91 15.28 24.23
C GLY A 720 -16.80 14.04 24.16
N LYS A 721 -18.10 14.25 24.21
CA LYS A 721 -19.11 13.18 24.16
C LYS A 721 -19.18 12.56 22.78
N LYS A 722 -19.22 11.24 22.73
CA LYS A 722 -19.25 10.41 21.51
C LYS A 722 -20.41 9.45 21.54
N THR A 723 -20.92 9.09 20.37
CA THR A 723 -22.00 8.11 20.21
C THR A 723 -21.60 7.09 19.16
N ILE A 724 -21.77 5.80 19.47
CA ILE A 724 -21.69 4.70 18.50
C ILE A 724 -23.08 4.08 18.38
N ARG A 725 -23.57 3.94 17.14
CA ARG A 725 -24.85 3.32 16.78
C ARG A 725 -24.62 1.98 16.11
N PHE A 726 -25.41 1.01 16.44
CA PHE A 726 -25.34 -0.35 15.92
C PHE A 726 -26.50 -0.64 14.96
N PRO A 727 -26.28 -1.41 13.87
CA PRO A 727 -27.35 -1.74 12.92
C PRO A 727 -28.42 -2.65 13.50
N LYS A 728 -28.11 -3.34 14.62
CA LYS A 728 -29.00 -4.25 15.34
C LYS A 728 -28.76 -4.14 16.85
N LYS A 729 -29.71 -4.66 17.63
CA LYS A 729 -29.51 -4.81 19.08
C LYS A 729 -28.33 -5.73 19.37
N CYS A 730 -27.44 -5.32 20.23
CA CYS A 730 -26.28 -6.08 20.67
C CYS A 730 -25.89 -5.77 22.10
N ASP A 731 -25.18 -6.68 22.72
CA ASP A 731 -24.52 -6.44 24.00
C ASP A 731 -23.15 -5.79 23.73
N VAL A 732 -22.82 -4.76 24.50
CA VAL A 732 -21.62 -3.94 24.27
C VAL A 732 -20.75 -3.88 25.51
N TYR A 733 -19.48 -4.24 25.33
CA TYR A 733 -18.49 -4.27 26.41
C TYR A 733 -17.17 -3.60 25.93
N GLU A 734 -16.71 -2.59 26.66
CA GLU A 734 -15.41 -1.97 26.40
C GLU A 734 -14.30 -2.82 27.04
N VAL A 735 -13.37 -3.30 26.24
CA VAL A 735 -12.46 -4.39 26.63
C VAL A 735 -11.25 -3.93 27.44
N TYR A 736 -10.81 -2.69 27.32
CA TYR A 736 -9.65 -2.17 28.07
C TYR A 736 -9.99 -1.64 29.44
N GLU A 737 -11.20 -1.10 29.61
CA GLU A 737 -11.70 -0.58 30.88
C GLU A 737 -12.53 -1.61 31.66
N ASP A 738 -12.75 -2.80 31.08
CA ASP A 738 -13.64 -3.84 31.62
C ASP A 738 -15.06 -3.29 31.95
N LYS A 739 -15.62 -2.48 31.02
CA LYS A 739 -16.87 -1.76 31.25
C LYS A 739 -17.97 -2.29 30.34
N PHE A 740 -19.08 -2.69 30.99
CA PHE A 740 -20.31 -3.06 30.29
C PHE A 740 -21.15 -1.81 29.99
N TYR A 741 -21.52 -1.60 28.74
CA TYR A 741 -22.28 -0.45 28.28
C TYR A 741 -23.79 -0.73 28.13
N GLY A 742 -24.18 -1.98 27.95
CA GLY A 742 -25.59 -2.37 27.91
C GLY A 742 -25.86 -3.67 27.19
N GLN A 743 -27.01 -4.28 27.53
CA GLN A 743 -27.52 -5.49 26.89
C GLN A 743 -28.61 -5.14 25.89
N GLY A 744 -28.53 -5.69 24.67
CA GLY A 744 -29.53 -5.47 23.63
C GLY A 744 -29.71 -4.01 23.22
N VAL A 745 -28.64 -3.21 23.27
CA VAL A 745 -28.66 -1.78 22.92
C VAL A 745 -28.45 -1.57 21.43
N THR A 746 -28.95 -0.46 20.89
CA THR A 746 -28.73 -0.01 19.54
C THR A 746 -27.77 1.20 19.44
N GLU A 747 -27.43 1.78 20.58
CA GLU A 747 -26.47 2.86 20.68
C GLU A 747 -25.83 2.89 22.07
N ILE A 748 -24.60 3.45 22.12
CA ILE A 748 -23.90 3.77 23.37
C ILE A 748 -23.38 5.18 23.31
N GLU A 749 -23.28 5.83 24.48
CA GLU A 749 -22.63 7.13 24.64
C GLU A 749 -21.49 7.03 25.65
N PHE A 750 -20.39 7.75 25.36
CA PHE A 750 -19.21 7.82 26.22
C PHE A 750 -18.46 9.12 26.01
N ASP A 751 -17.66 9.51 26.98
CA ASP A 751 -16.71 10.60 26.84
C ASP A 751 -15.36 10.06 26.38
N ALA A 752 -14.67 10.81 25.52
CA ALA A 752 -13.31 10.52 25.10
C ALA A 752 -12.47 11.79 25.08
N TYR A 753 -11.20 11.70 25.48
CA TYR A 753 -10.23 12.79 25.28
C TYR A 753 -9.53 12.63 23.92
N PHE A 754 -8.90 13.72 23.44
CA PHE A 754 -8.14 13.69 22.18
C PHE A 754 -7.05 12.61 22.20
N GLY A 755 -7.02 11.76 21.18
CA GLY A 755 -6.05 10.67 21.07
C GLY A 755 -6.42 9.41 21.86
N GLU A 756 -7.53 9.36 22.60
CA GLU A 756 -7.97 8.17 23.33
C GLU A 756 -8.44 7.07 22.39
N THR A 757 -8.07 5.83 22.69
CA THR A 757 -8.52 4.65 21.97
C THR A 757 -9.35 3.76 22.86
N LYS A 758 -10.58 3.45 22.42
CA LYS A 758 -11.47 2.47 23.04
C LYS A 758 -11.76 1.32 22.07
N MET A 759 -11.97 0.14 22.60
CA MET A 759 -12.29 -1.04 21.80
C MET A 759 -13.51 -1.75 22.40
N PHE A 760 -14.56 -1.82 21.61
CA PHE A 760 -15.84 -2.40 22.02
C PHE A 760 -16.01 -3.79 21.40
N LYS A 761 -16.22 -4.79 22.26
CA LYS A 761 -16.69 -6.12 21.89
C LYS A 761 -18.20 -6.08 21.73
N ILE A 762 -18.67 -6.62 20.59
CA ILE A 762 -20.09 -6.67 20.24
C ILE A 762 -20.52 -8.13 20.19
N THR A 763 -21.63 -8.47 20.87
CA THR A 763 -22.28 -9.79 20.80
C THR A 763 -23.74 -9.63 20.45
N GLU A 764 -24.17 -10.28 19.33
CA GLU A 764 -25.58 -10.32 18.87
C GLU A 764 -26.38 -11.43 19.58
#